data_a65b04d876d8bf80ffedff7d6af7248d
#
_entry.id   a65b04d876d8bf80ffedff7d6af7248d
#
_cell.length_a   1.000
_cell.length_b   1.000
_cell.length_c   1.000
_cell.angle_alpha   90.00
_cell.angle_beta   90.00
_cell.angle_gamma   90.00
#
_symmetry.space_group_name_H-M   'P 1'
#
loop_
_entity.id
_entity.type
_entity.pdbx_description
1 polymer ?
#
loop_
_entity_poly.entity_id
_entity_poly.type
_entity_poly.pdbx_seq_one_letter_code
_entity_poly.pdbx_strand_id
1 'polypeptide(L)'
;MKKSLLKTSLREIRSSFGRFIAILAIVALGVGFFAGLMVSEEAMLKTGETYLDEQNFYDFRLMSTLGFDDDDVAALRDADEVTAADGAYQVDALVSDGGDEEKVGRFHSITEDVNKLALKDGRLPENAGECVVDSSFFEGAGIGDTVTIADGNSQDTLDALENHELKIVGVVESPLYMRMGRYSSEIGSGEVEAIYFVPADAFTSEYYTEMYLSVNTSGGLYSDEYDDCIDDTEPDVTKVAEGSVNARYQEIVDEINDGRKEAQEGIDKANDALELAEKAGAPDSQLEEIRAQRDEAQEVLDDLTIPEAPELYVLTRDEDVGFQFFKSDSAIVSSIAKVFPVFFFLVAALVCVTTMTRMMNEQRTQIGVLKSMGYSNASILMKYMTYSGSSGIIGCLLGYFLGTWGFPTIIWSAYRTYYALPDQVLYVFNWQLLLISLAVTLLCTIGVTWICGRSALTQSAAELIRPKAPKAGKRNLLERVTPVWKRLSFLQKITVRNLFRYKARFFMMILGIGGCTALIVTALALQDNFMGVSDLQYNEIDLYDANASFNESLSQEDMDAFLDANGERVAGALFTYTGNMDISANGTTHSVSMNAPIDNGDLGDFFSWHADGTEYSLPEDGELLLDRGLADRLGVQTGDEVTVRDSDMHETTLKICGVYDNYISNNAYISRGTLENAFGKTDVNSAFINFKGDGDVHEQAAALMNADDNITNVTIASDNQSMFTDMLDSLNIIVIVVILCAGALAFIVLYNLTNINISERIREIATLKVLGFYSNEANAYVFRENTALTVFGALAGLVLGKFFHAFVMAQIVVDGLSFDAYVTPQNYAIAFVLTIVFAFITQLIMRRKISRIHMAESLKSVE
;
A
#
# COMPACT_ATOMS: atom_id res chain seq x y z
N MET A 1 14.41 -33.46 -35.93
CA MET A 1 13.84 -32.82 -37.13
C MET A 1 14.76 -32.94 -38.32
N LYS A 2 14.32 -33.31 -39.52
CA LYS A 2 15.18 -33.34 -40.72
C LYS A 2 15.70 -31.92 -40.99
N LYS A 3 17.01 -31.75 -41.28
CA LYS A 3 17.64 -30.42 -41.55
C LYS A 3 16.85 -29.54 -42.54
N SER A 4 16.15 -30.19 -43.52
CA SER A 4 15.28 -29.50 -44.49
C SER A 4 14.06 -28.81 -43.85
N LEU A 5 13.40 -29.42 -42.86
CA LEU A 5 12.24 -28.84 -42.16
C LEU A 5 12.64 -27.67 -41.30
N LEU A 6 13.80 -27.72 -40.64
CA LEU A 6 14.33 -26.58 -39.86
C LEU A 6 14.61 -25.36 -40.75
N LYS A 7 15.23 -25.60 -41.91
CA LYS A 7 15.50 -24.55 -42.93
C LYS A 7 14.19 -23.93 -43.46
N THR A 8 13.16 -24.76 -43.61
CA THR A 8 11.83 -24.29 -44.04
C THR A 8 11.17 -23.44 -42.93
N SER A 9 11.27 -23.85 -41.65
CA SER A 9 10.76 -23.07 -40.52
C SER A 9 11.43 -21.69 -40.42
N LEU A 10 12.76 -21.60 -40.62
CA LEU A 10 13.49 -20.32 -40.61
C LEU A 10 13.08 -19.40 -41.78
N ARG A 11 12.85 -19.99 -42.98
CA ARG A 11 12.32 -19.21 -44.11
C ARG A 11 10.91 -18.71 -43.85
N GLU A 12 10.08 -19.48 -43.13
CA GLU A 12 8.73 -19.10 -42.75
C GLU A 12 8.72 -17.91 -41.80
N ILE A 13 9.61 -17.93 -40.81
CA ILE A 13 9.79 -16.79 -39.88
C ILE A 13 10.07 -15.51 -40.69
N ARG A 14 10.96 -15.57 -41.67
CA ARG A 14 11.30 -14.41 -42.49
C ARG A 14 10.15 -13.96 -43.40
N SER A 15 9.37 -14.89 -43.97
CA SER A 15 8.23 -14.57 -44.85
C SER A 15 7.00 -14.05 -44.13
N SER A 16 6.84 -14.43 -42.86
CA SER A 16 5.73 -14.02 -42.00
C SER A 16 6.18 -13.25 -40.72
N PHE A 17 7.27 -12.46 -40.87
CA PHE A 17 7.94 -11.79 -39.77
C PHE A 17 7.01 -10.91 -38.87
N GLY A 18 6.06 -10.20 -39.47
CA GLY A 18 5.10 -9.39 -38.71
C GLY A 18 4.20 -10.20 -37.76
N ARG A 19 3.86 -11.47 -38.14
CA ARG A 19 3.09 -12.37 -37.25
C ARG A 19 3.97 -12.97 -36.15
N PHE A 20 5.23 -13.26 -36.47
CA PHE A 20 6.21 -13.75 -35.53
C PHE A 20 6.44 -12.70 -34.41
N ILE A 21 6.69 -11.44 -34.81
CA ILE A 21 6.85 -10.32 -33.86
C ILE A 21 5.58 -10.09 -33.06
N ALA A 22 4.39 -10.24 -33.65
CA ALA A 22 3.16 -10.03 -32.86
C ALA A 22 3.02 -11.05 -31.73
N ILE A 23 3.31 -12.33 -31.95
CA ILE A 23 3.32 -13.35 -30.89
C ILE A 23 4.44 -13.06 -29.89
N LEU A 24 5.64 -12.75 -30.36
CA LEU A 24 6.79 -12.41 -29.55
C LEU A 24 6.48 -11.21 -28.62
N ALA A 25 5.95 -10.12 -29.19
CA ALA A 25 5.67 -8.89 -28.45
C ALA A 25 4.57 -9.07 -27.37
N ILE A 26 3.51 -9.85 -27.68
CA ILE A 26 2.46 -10.13 -26.70
C ILE A 26 3.00 -11.00 -25.56
N VAL A 27 3.82 -12.01 -25.89
CA VAL A 27 4.46 -12.85 -24.88
C VAL A 27 5.46 -12.03 -24.06
N ALA A 28 6.27 -11.20 -24.71
CA ALA A 28 7.23 -10.34 -24.02
C ALA A 28 6.55 -9.35 -23.08
N LEU A 29 5.44 -8.75 -23.50
CA LEU A 29 4.65 -7.86 -22.67
C LEU A 29 4.02 -8.60 -21.48
N GLY A 30 3.41 -9.78 -21.73
CA GLY A 30 2.77 -10.56 -20.66
C GLY A 30 3.76 -11.11 -19.64
N VAL A 31 4.90 -11.63 -20.09
CA VAL A 31 5.96 -12.12 -19.21
C VAL A 31 6.66 -10.94 -18.50
N GLY A 32 6.93 -9.85 -19.24
CA GLY A 32 7.57 -8.67 -18.66
C GLY A 32 6.72 -8.05 -17.56
N PHE A 33 5.42 -7.93 -17.77
CA PHE A 33 4.49 -7.46 -16.76
C PHE A 33 4.44 -8.41 -15.55
N PHE A 34 4.29 -9.72 -15.80
CA PHE A 34 4.24 -10.72 -14.72
C PHE A 34 5.53 -10.77 -13.90
N ALA A 35 6.65 -11.03 -14.58
CA ALA A 35 7.92 -11.17 -13.88
C ALA A 35 8.43 -9.85 -13.32
N GLY A 36 8.13 -8.74 -14.00
CA GLY A 36 8.51 -7.41 -13.56
C GLY A 36 7.85 -7.02 -12.24
N LEU A 37 6.52 -7.15 -12.14
CA LEU A 37 5.79 -6.83 -10.90
C LEU A 37 6.15 -7.78 -9.75
N MET A 38 6.23 -9.10 -10.02
CA MET A 38 6.58 -10.06 -8.97
C MET A 38 7.99 -9.86 -8.40
N VAL A 39 8.96 -9.50 -9.26
CA VAL A 39 10.32 -9.19 -8.81
C VAL A 39 10.40 -7.81 -8.16
N SER A 40 9.45 -6.90 -8.44
CA SER A 40 9.47 -5.56 -7.81
C SER A 40 9.30 -5.63 -6.31
N GLU A 41 8.35 -6.43 -5.80
CA GLU A 41 8.21 -6.69 -4.36
C GLU A 41 9.52 -7.20 -3.74
N GLU A 42 10.07 -8.29 -4.31
CA GLU A 42 11.31 -8.89 -3.81
C GLU A 42 12.50 -7.91 -3.88
N ALA A 43 12.54 -7.06 -4.92
CA ALA A 43 13.58 -6.04 -5.08
C ALA A 43 13.41 -4.88 -4.08
N MET A 44 12.17 -4.44 -3.82
CA MET A 44 11.85 -3.41 -2.82
C MET A 44 12.25 -3.88 -1.43
N LEU A 45 11.71 -5.02 -0.99
CA LEU A 45 12.01 -5.58 0.33
C LEU A 45 13.51 -5.82 0.52
N LYS A 46 14.21 -6.38 -0.49
CA LYS A 46 15.67 -6.60 -0.40
C LYS A 46 16.46 -5.29 -0.34
N THR A 47 15.98 -4.23 -0.98
CA THR A 47 16.64 -2.92 -0.92
C THR A 47 16.43 -2.27 0.45
N GLY A 48 15.19 -2.28 0.95
CA GLY A 48 14.86 -1.80 2.30
C GLY A 48 15.62 -2.58 3.38
N GLU A 49 15.58 -3.91 3.33
CA GLU A 49 16.34 -4.80 4.22
C GLU A 49 17.82 -4.44 4.24
N THR A 50 18.45 -4.33 3.05
CA THR A 50 19.89 -4.01 2.98
C THR A 50 20.21 -2.64 3.58
N TYR A 51 19.34 -1.65 3.36
CA TYR A 51 19.49 -0.31 3.95
C TYR A 51 19.37 -0.35 5.48
N LEU A 52 18.34 -1.01 6.01
CA LEU A 52 18.11 -1.14 7.45
C LEU A 52 19.22 -1.94 8.15
N ASP A 53 19.71 -3.02 7.50
CA ASP A 53 20.85 -3.80 8.00
C ASP A 53 22.15 -2.97 8.03
N GLU A 54 22.42 -2.19 6.98
CA GLU A 54 23.61 -1.32 6.91
C GLU A 54 23.61 -0.23 7.98
N GLN A 55 22.42 0.27 8.36
CA GLN A 55 22.24 1.26 9.42
C GLN A 55 22.01 0.63 10.80
N ASN A 56 22.01 -0.70 10.90
CA ASN A 56 21.70 -1.44 12.13
C ASN A 56 20.41 -0.92 12.80
N PHE A 57 19.31 -0.90 12.05
CA PHE A 57 18.02 -0.45 12.54
C PHE A 57 17.58 -1.32 13.73
N TYR A 58 17.00 -0.71 14.75
CA TYR A 58 16.63 -1.40 16.00
C TYR A 58 15.66 -2.57 15.76
N ASP A 59 15.75 -3.61 16.59
CA ASP A 59 14.74 -4.68 16.68
C ASP A 59 13.71 -4.38 17.77
N PHE A 60 14.17 -3.77 18.90
CA PHE A 60 13.31 -3.30 19.99
C PHE A 60 13.62 -1.84 20.31
N ARG A 61 12.54 -1.07 20.54
CA ARG A 61 12.57 0.28 21.09
C ARG A 61 11.90 0.26 22.45
N LEU A 62 12.62 0.66 23.50
CA LEU A 62 12.12 0.70 24.85
C LEU A 62 11.90 2.14 25.29
N MET A 63 10.81 2.38 25.98
CA MET A 63 10.48 3.67 26.58
C MET A 63 10.05 3.43 28.03
N SER A 64 10.45 4.31 28.96
CA SER A 64 10.04 4.24 30.37
C SER A 64 9.73 5.63 30.90
N THR A 65 8.69 5.73 31.70
CA THR A 65 8.33 6.98 32.37
C THR A 65 9.43 7.47 33.35
N LEU A 66 10.34 6.57 33.79
CA LEU A 66 11.51 6.91 34.64
C LEU A 66 12.75 7.22 33.77
N GLY A 67 12.70 7.04 32.43
CA GLY A 67 13.86 7.05 31.55
C GLY A 67 14.80 5.87 31.82
N PHE A 68 16.00 5.89 31.28
CA PHE A 68 17.03 4.85 31.41
C PHE A 68 18.37 5.49 31.75
N ASP A 69 19.24 4.73 32.43
CA ASP A 69 20.61 5.14 32.68
C ASP A 69 21.65 4.20 32.02
N ASP A 70 22.92 4.48 32.22
CA ASP A 70 24.02 3.69 31.67
C ASP A 70 24.03 2.24 32.22
N ASP A 71 23.55 2.01 33.44
CA ASP A 71 23.47 0.68 34.06
C ASP A 71 22.32 -0.13 33.45
N ASP A 72 21.18 0.51 33.11
CA ASP A 72 20.08 -0.08 32.38
C ASP A 72 20.54 -0.53 30.97
N VAL A 73 21.25 0.36 30.26
CA VAL A 73 21.84 0.06 28.92
C VAL A 73 22.84 -1.11 29.01
N ALA A 74 23.69 -1.11 30.04
CA ALA A 74 24.68 -2.17 30.23
C ALA A 74 24.00 -3.52 30.56
N ALA A 75 22.95 -3.52 31.37
CA ALA A 75 22.20 -4.72 31.71
C ALA A 75 21.58 -5.39 30.49
N LEU A 76 21.01 -4.58 29.58
CA LEU A 76 20.44 -5.09 28.33
C LEU A 76 21.50 -5.49 27.31
N ARG A 77 22.63 -4.79 27.24
CA ARG A 77 23.76 -5.17 26.37
C ARG A 77 24.39 -6.52 26.77
N ASP A 78 24.35 -6.85 28.08
CA ASP A 78 24.85 -8.11 28.60
C ASP A 78 23.80 -9.27 28.54
N ALA A 79 22.56 -8.99 28.12
CA ALA A 79 21.51 -9.99 27.98
C ALA A 79 21.78 -10.98 26.84
N ASP A 80 21.35 -12.24 27.04
CA ASP A 80 21.46 -13.28 26.01
C ASP A 80 20.70 -12.83 24.74
N GLU A 81 21.30 -13.02 23.58
CA GLU A 81 20.79 -12.68 22.24
C GLU A 81 20.82 -11.20 21.84
N VAL A 82 21.05 -10.24 22.76
CA VAL A 82 21.26 -8.84 22.41
C VAL A 82 22.65 -8.65 21.80
N THR A 83 22.71 -8.02 20.64
CA THR A 83 23.95 -7.77 19.89
C THR A 83 24.45 -6.35 20.07
N ALA A 84 23.54 -5.38 20.25
CA ALA A 84 23.85 -3.99 20.55
C ALA A 84 22.71 -3.37 21.34
N ALA A 85 23.04 -2.40 22.20
CA ALA A 85 22.10 -1.59 22.97
C ALA A 85 22.64 -0.16 23.10
N ASP A 86 21.85 0.85 22.72
CA ASP A 86 22.18 2.25 22.84
C ASP A 86 21.04 3.01 23.53
N GLY A 87 21.39 3.84 24.54
CA GLY A 87 20.47 4.84 25.10
C GLY A 87 20.41 6.07 24.18
N ALA A 88 19.26 6.68 24.08
CA ALA A 88 19.03 7.82 23.22
C ALA A 88 18.18 8.89 23.93
N TYR A 89 18.39 10.14 23.50
CA TYR A 89 17.57 11.28 23.92
C TYR A 89 16.71 11.73 22.75
N GLN A 90 15.48 12.12 23.05
CA GLN A 90 14.56 12.80 22.14
C GLN A 90 13.91 13.97 22.86
N VAL A 91 13.88 15.13 22.20
CA VAL A 91 13.14 16.31 22.67
C VAL A 91 12.59 17.11 21.51
N ASP A 92 11.35 17.57 21.62
CA ASP A 92 10.73 18.48 20.67
C ASP A 92 10.90 19.91 21.18
N ALA A 93 11.30 20.84 20.29
CA ALA A 93 11.47 22.24 20.62
C ALA A 93 11.00 23.14 19.47
N LEU A 94 10.45 24.31 19.80
CA LEU A 94 10.23 25.38 18.84
C LEU A 94 11.58 25.95 18.44
N VAL A 95 11.81 26.01 17.11
CA VAL A 95 13.09 26.46 16.54
C VAL A 95 12.87 27.55 15.48
N SER A 96 13.88 28.43 15.33
CA SER A 96 13.97 29.36 14.21
C SER A 96 15.23 29.04 13.40
N ASP A 97 15.05 28.88 12.09
CA ASP A 97 16.14 28.63 11.11
C ASP A 97 16.53 29.88 10.31
N GLY A 98 16.22 31.07 10.86
CA GLY A 98 16.47 32.37 10.24
C GLY A 98 15.28 32.91 9.46
N GLY A 99 14.10 32.23 9.48
CA GLY A 99 12.81 32.72 9.04
C GLY A 99 12.09 33.56 10.10
N ASP A 100 10.94 34.13 9.72
CA ASP A 100 10.07 34.92 10.63
C ASP A 100 9.07 34.00 11.39
N GLU A 101 8.97 32.69 11.04
CA GLU A 101 8.07 31.70 11.63
C GLU A 101 8.87 30.70 12.47
N GLU A 102 8.34 30.36 13.64
CA GLU A 102 8.87 29.31 14.50
C GLU A 102 8.31 27.98 14.02
N LYS A 103 9.14 26.92 14.03
CA LYS A 103 8.83 25.56 13.57
C LYS A 103 9.06 24.58 14.70
N VAL A 104 8.37 23.45 14.67
CA VAL A 104 8.64 22.35 15.58
C VAL A 104 9.81 21.53 15.05
N GLY A 105 10.92 21.56 15.80
CA GLY A 105 12.10 20.75 15.56
C GLY A 105 12.23 19.62 16.55
N ARG A 106 12.38 18.39 16.10
CA ARG A 106 12.69 17.22 16.91
C ARG A 106 14.18 16.97 16.95
N PHE A 107 14.75 16.95 18.17
CA PHE A 107 16.16 16.68 18.38
C PHE A 107 16.36 15.27 18.90
N HIS A 108 17.25 14.51 18.21
CA HIS A 108 17.69 13.21 18.66
C HIS A 108 19.18 13.20 18.97
N SER A 109 19.59 12.41 19.95
CA SER A 109 20.98 12.06 20.10
C SER A 109 21.45 11.09 19.02
N ILE A 110 22.70 11.23 18.57
CA ILE A 110 23.34 10.26 17.66
C ILE A 110 23.75 9.04 18.47
N THR A 111 23.27 7.88 18.08
CA THR A 111 23.59 6.58 18.65
C THR A 111 24.85 6.00 18.02
N GLU A 112 25.57 5.09 18.72
CA GLU A 112 26.86 4.56 18.29
C GLU A 112 26.72 3.29 17.43
N ASP A 113 25.93 2.33 17.90
CA ASP A 113 25.84 1.00 17.32
C ASP A 113 24.52 0.70 16.62
N VAL A 114 23.42 1.21 17.15
CA VAL A 114 22.05 1.02 16.62
C VAL A 114 21.59 2.29 15.89
N ASN A 115 20.73 2.19 14.89
CA ASN A 115 20.14 3.32 14.13
C ASN A 115 21.17 4.29 13.54
N LYS A 116 22.22 3.78 12.91
CA LYS A 116 23.30 4.60 12.35
C LYS A 116 22.80 5.53 11.25
N LEU A 117 23.27 6.77 11.29
CA LEU A 117 22.90 7.78 10.29
C LEU A 117 23.63 7.58 8.97
N ALA A 118 22.93 7.66 7.86
CA ALA A 118 23.50 7.67 6.52
C ALA A 118 23.83 9.11 6.09
N LEU A 119 25.10 9.48 6.07
CA LEU A 119 25.54 10.82 5.68
C LEU A 119 25.31 11.03 4.16
N LYS A 120 24.55 12.07 3.79
CA LYS A 120 24.30 12.48 2.40
C LYS A 120 25.20 13.61 1.93
N ASP A 121 25.38 14.64 2.76
CA ASP A 121 26.24 15.78 2.43
C ASP A 121 26.85 16.37 3.72
N GLY A 122 28.01 17.02 3.61
CA GLY A 122 28.69 17.60 4.76
C GLY A 122 29.45 16.58 5.62
N ARG A 123 29.30 16.66 6.93
CA ARG A 123 29.93 15.77 7.94
C ARG A 123 29.02 15.59 9.15
N LEU A 124 29.30 14.59 9.98
CA LEU A 124 28.66 14.45 11.29
C LEU A 124 29.16 15.54 12.27
N PRO A 125 28.36 15.90 13.32
CA PRO A 125 28.76 16.82 14.37
C PRO A 125 29.97 16.30 15.14
N GLU A 126 30.84 17.22 15.59
CA GLU A 126 32.03 16.90 16.38
C GLU A 126 31.92 17.46 17.82
N ASN A 127 30.93 18.30 18.10
CA ASN A 127 30.70 18.91 19.41
C ASN A 127 29.25 19.31 19.61
N ALA A 128 28.83 19.56 20.85
CA ALA A 128 27.47 19.89 21.26
C ALA A 128 26.87 21.17 20.63
N GLY A 129 27.65 22.00 19.95
CA GLY A 129 27.17 23.19 19.23
C GLY A 129 26.90 22.95 17.75
N GLU A 130 26.94 21.70 17.30
CA GLU A 130 26.74 21.31 15.89
C GLU A 130 25.59 20.29 15.78
N CYS A 131 24.84 20.34 14.68
CA CYS A 131 23.79 19.38 14.35
C CYS A 131 23.87 18.94 12.89
N VAL A 132 23.23 17.82 12.58
CA VAL A 132 22.87 17.44 11.21
C VAL A 132 21.35 17.35 11.12
N VAL A 133 20.81 17.59 9.92
CA VAL A 133 19.37 17.58 9.65
C VAL A 133 19.01 16.39 8.80
N ASP A 134 17.86 15.78 9.04
CA ASP A 134 17.34 14.72 8.17
C ASP A 134 16.93 15.28 6.81
N SER A 135 17.34 14.59 5.74
CA SER A 135 17.12 15.02 4.35
C SER A 135 15.64 15.09 3.97
N SER A 136 14.78 14.33 4.64
CA SER A 136 13.34 14.27 4.41
C SER A 136 12.59 15.51 4.91
N PHE A 137 13.21 16.24 5.85
CA PHE A 137 12.68 17.44 6.51
C PHE A 137 13.55 18.67 6.25
N PHE A 138 14.38 18.60 5.22
CA PHE A 138 15.32 19.65 4.88
C PHE A 138 14.67 20.71 3.98
N GLU A 139 13.85 21.57 4.56
CA GLU A 139 13.29 22.74 3.90
C GLU A 139 13.73 24.03 4.62
N GLY A 140 14.50 24.88 3.96
CA GLY A 140 14.81 26.25 4.38
C GLY A 140 16.27 26.49 4.74
N ALA A 141 16.82 25.89 5.81
CA ALA A 141 18.20 26.13 6.26
C ALA A 141 19.20 25.23 5.51
N GLY A 142 20.36 25.78 5.13
CA GLY A 142 21.45 25.09 4.43
C GLY A 142 22.61 24.68 5.33
N ILE A 143 23.53 23.85 4.84
CA ILE A 143 24.77 23.54 5.55
C ILE A 143 25.55 24.82 5.80
N GLY A 144 25.83 25.10 7.07
CA GLY A 144 26.52 26.29 7.56
C GLY A 144 25.60 27.32 8.24
N ASP A 145 24.29 27.19 8.08
CA ASP A 145 23.30 27.99 8.78
C ASP A 145 23.16 27.55 10.26
N THR A 146 22.54 28.38 11.08
CA THR A 146 22.33 28.13 12.49
C THR A 146 20.85 27.97 12.80
N VAL A 147 20.51 26.93 13.51
CA VAL A 147 19.20 26.72 14.12
C VAL A 147 19.22 27.24 15.54
N THR A 148 18.24 28.05 15.91
CA THR A 148 18.12 28.64 17.23
C THR A 148 16.87 28.11 17.92
N ILE A 149 16.99 27.61 19.14
CA ILE A 149 15.86 27.21 19.97
C ILE A 149 15.15 28.48 20.43
N ALA A 150 13.84 28.57 20.21
CA ALA A 150 13.07 29.78 20.49
C ALA A 150 12.85 29.98 22.00
N ASP A 151 12.76 31.24 22.43
CA ASP A 151 12.48 31.59 23.84
C ASP A 151 11.05 31.20 24.28
N GLY A 152 10.17 30.82 23.32
CA GLY A 152 8.78 30.43 23.59
C GLY A 152 8.62 29.00 24.14
N ASN A 153 9.70 28.23 24.19
CA ASN A 153 9.70 26.88 24.75
C ASN A 153 9.50 26.90 26.28
N SER A 154 9.04 25.75 26.83
CA SER A 154 9.02 25.51 28.26
C SER A 154 10.43 25.58 28.89
N GLN A 155 10.53 25.83 30.19
CA GLN A 155 11.85 25.86 30.85
C GLN A 155 12.54 24.49 30.77
N ASP A 156 11.79 23.40 30.87
CA ASP A 156 12.32 22.04 30.80
C ASP A 156 12.89 21.74 29.39
N THR A 157 12.22 22.18 28.33
CA THR A 157 12.73 22.09 26.96
C THR A 157 14.00 22.93 26.75
N LEU A 158 14.05 24.17 27.32
CA LEU A 158 15.24 25.01 27.25
C LEU A 158 16.42 24.40 28.03
N ASP A 159 16.14 23.80 29.17
CA ASP A 159 17.16 23.16 30.00
C ASP A 159 17.60 21.79 29.44
N ALA A 160 16.85 21.17 28.52
CA ALA A 160 17.17 19.85 27.94
C ALA A 160 18.43 19.87 27.05
N LEU A 161 18.78 21.02 26.44
CA LEU A 161 19.92 21.14 25.54
C LEU A 161 20.93 22.18 26.07
N GLU A 162 22.21 21.81 26.07
CA GLU A 162 23.30 22.69 26.54
C GLU A 162 23.44 23.97 25.69
N ASN A 163 23.22 23.89 24.38
CA ASN A 163 23.36 24.98 23.43
C ASN A 163 22.04 25.29 22.74
N HIS A 164 21.62 26.53 22.76
CA HIS A 164 20.40 27.00 22.08
C HIS A 164 20.67 27.50 20.66
N GLU A 165 21.94 27.59 20.23
CA GLU A 165 22.34 27.91 18.85
C GLU A 165 23.15 26.72 18.31
N LEU A 166 22.64 26.03 17.34
CA LEU A 166 23.23 24.83 16.75
C LEU A 166 23.55 25.07 15.28
N LYS A 167 24.78 24.78 14.89
CA LYS A 167 25.22 24.94 13.51
C LYS A 167 24.98 23.66 12.70
N ILE A 168 24.25 23.76 11.58
CA ILE A 168 24.06 22.66 10.64
C ILE A 168 25.37 22.36 9.91
N VAL A 169 25.94 21.16 10.10
CA VAL A 169 27.21 20.75 9.50
C VAL A 169 27.07 19.65 8.45
N GLY A 170 25.90 19.04 8.34
CA GLY A 170 25.61 18.00 7.34
C GLY A 170 24.13 17.68 7.21
N VAL A 171 23.86 16.85 6.22
CA VAL A 171 22.53 16.30 5.92
C VAL A 171 22.62 14.78 5.97
N VAL A 172 21.71 14.13 6.64
CA VAL A 172 21.67 12.69 6.87
C VAL A 172 20.35 12.08 6.43
N GLU A 173 20.30 10.78 6.30
CA GLU A 173 19.06 9.96 6.32
C GLU A 173 19.13 9.06 7.55
N SER A 174 18.03 9.04 8.31
CA SER A 174 17.90 8.18 9.48
C SER A 174 16.95 7.02 9.19
N PRO A 175 17.25 5.78 9.63
CA PRO A 175 16.33 4.66 9.53
C PRO A 175 15.09 4.85 10.40
N LEU A 176 15.13 5.66 11.46
CA LEU A 176 13.99 6.03 12.32
C LEU A 176 12.89 6.78 11.57
N TYR A 177 13.24 7.50 10.51
CA TYR A 177 12.34 8.32 9.70
C TYR A 177 12.32 7.85 8.25
N MET A 178 12.16 6.54 8.07
CA MET A 178 12.14 5.91 6.75
C MET A 178 11.03 6.45 5.84
N ARG A 179 9.90 6.86 6.41
CA ARG A 179 8.79 7.46 5.67
C ARG A 179 8.85 8.98 5.76
N MET A 180 8.80 9.64 4.61
CA MET A 180 8.56 11.08 4.52
C MET A 180 7.08 11.33 4.87
N GLY A 181 6.78 11.91 6.00
CA GLY A 181 5.43 12.12 6.45
C GLY A 181 5.38 13.03 7.68
N ARG A 182 4.19 13.31 8.14
CA ARG A 182 3.93 14.11 9.32
C ARG A 182 4.12 13.25 10.56
N TYR A 183 4.93 13.72 11.49
CA TYR A 183 5.10 13.14 12.81
C TYR A 183 4.48 14.12 13.82
N SER A 184 3.67 13.59 14.73
CA SER A 184 3.02 14.42 15.77
C SER A 184 4.02 14.94 16.79
N SER A 185 3.69 16.10 17.33
CA SER A 185 4.39 16.74 18.43
C SER A 185 3.36 17.32 19.41
N GLU A 186 3.73 17.45 20.67
CA GLU A 186 2.87 18.05 21.70
C GLU A 186 3.00 19.58 21.76
N ILE A 187 3.89 20.18 20.97
CA ILE A 187 4.17 21.62 20.99
C ILE A 187 3.92 22.30 19.64
N GLY A 188 3.80 23.59 19.66
CA GLY A 188 3.72 24.45 18.47
C GLY A 188 2.55 24.13 17.55
N SER A 189 2.85 23.78 16.31
CA SER A 189 1.85 23.39 15.31
C SER A 189 1.25 22.00 15.53
N GLY A 190 1.74 21.24 16.52
CA GLY A 190 1.36 19.83 16.71
C GLY A 190 2.00 18.87 15.70
N GLU A 191 2.86 19.36 14.80
CA GLU A 191 3.50 18.60 13.76
C GLU A 191 5.01 18.86 13.74
N VAL A 192 5.83 17.79 13.64
CA VAL A 192 7.29 17.91 13.50
C VAL A 192 7.62 18.37 12.07
N GLU A 193 8.23 19.55 11.98
CA GLU A 193 8.57 20.18 10.70
C GLU A 193 10.06 20.04 10.35
N ALA A 194 10.91 19.72 11.34
CA ALA A 194 12.33 19.46 11.11
C ALA A 194 12.86 18.41 12.10
N ILE A 195 13.83 17.62 11.69
CA ILE A 195 14.48 16.61 12.53
C ILE A 195 15.98 16.84 12.52
N TYR A 196 16.52 16.98 13.71
CA TYR A 196 17.92 17.27 13.96
C TYR A 196 18.56 16.16 14.78
N PHE A 197 19.78 15.80 14.42
CA PHE A 197 20.60 14.88 15.21
C PHE A 197 21.81 15.64 15.78
N VAL A 198 22.00 15.49 17.08
CA VAL A 198 23.08 16.14 17.84
C VAL A 198 23.89 15.06 18.59
N PRO A 199 25.14 15.34 18.98
CA PRO A 199 25.86 14.42 19.86
C PRO A 199 25.15 14.25 21.20
N ALA A 200 25.28 13.09 21.83
CA ALA A 200 24.62 12.82 23.12
C ALA A 200 25.02 13.81 24.24
N ASP A 201 26.25 14.34 24.20
CA ASP A 201 26.75 15.37 25.12
C ASP A 201 26.11 16.76 24.93
N ALA A 202 25.25 16.93 23.94
CA ALA A 202 24.44 18.14 23.78
C ALA A 202 23.23 18.16 24.71
N PHE A 203 22.79 17.00 25.23
CA PHE A 203 21.71 16.89 26.20
C PHE A 203 22.25 17.03 27.62
N THR A 204 21.44 17.62 28.47
CA THR A 204 21.79 17.90 29.88
C THR A 204 21.20 16.85 30.84
N SER A 205 20.21 16.09 30.38
CA SER A 205 19.57 15.04 31.20
C SER A 205 20.55 13.91 31.51
N GLU A 206 20.50 13.39 32.73
CA GLU A 206 21.24 12.20 33.15
C GLU A 206 20.57 10.90 32.71
N TYR A 207 19.30 10.96 32.26
CA TYR A 207 18.48 9.80 31.86
C TYR A 207 18.12 9.87 30.41
N TYR A 208 18.33 8.76 29.67
CA TYR A 208 17.88 8.57 28.31
C TYR A 208 16.35 8.51 28.24
N THR A 209 15.76 9.12 27.25
CA THR A 209 14.30 9.08 27.04
C THR A 209 13.85 7.75 26.44
N GLU A 210 14.73 7.12 25.69
CA GLU A 210 14.47 5.84 25.02
C GLU A 210 15.75 5.01 24.87
N MET A 211 15.56 3.71 24.58
CA MET A 211 16.66 2.77 24.36
C MET A 211 16.36 1.94 23.13
N TYR A 212 17.37 1.70 22.32
CA TYR A 212 17.30 0.89 21.11
C TYR A 212 18.14 -0.36 21.23
N LEU A 213 17.58 -1.50 20.85
CA LEU A 213 18.26 -2.79 20.89
C LEU A 213 18.30 -3.42 19.51
N SER A 214 19.42 -4.08 19.20
CA SER A 214 19.52 -5.05 18.13
C SER A 214 19.76 -6.43 18.72
N VAL A 215 19.09 -7.46 18.17
CA VAL A 215 19.22 -8.84 18.65
C VAL A 215 19.73 -9.76 17.53
N ASN A 216 20.09 -10.98 17.91
CA ASN A 216 20.56 -11.98 16.95
C ASN A 216 19.37 -12.65 16.25
N THR A 217 19.01 -12.17 15.07
CA THR A 217 17.89 -12.66 14.29
C THR A 217 18.27 -13.65 13.22
N SER A 218 17.32 -14.51 12.81
CA SER A 218 17.43 -15.41 11.66
C SER A 218 16.41 -15.04 10.59
N GLY A 219 16.71 -15.30 9.32
CA GLY A 219 15.85 -14.92 8.20
C GLY A 219 16.09 -13.50 7.68
N GLY A 220 15.26 -13.07 6.75
CA GLY A 220 15.25 -11.66 6.25
C GLY A 220 14.27 -10.82 7.06
N LEU A 221 14.50 -9.53 7.17
CA LEU A 221 13.72 -8.58 8.00
C LEU A 221 12.20 -8.59 7.77
N TYR A 222 11.74 -9.07 6.62
CA TYR A 222 10.33 -9.14 6.23
C TYR A 222 9.85 -10.58 6.06
N SER A 223 10.41 -11.53 6.83
CA SER A 223 10.06 -12.94 6.77
C SER A 223 9.41 -13.41 8.06
N ASP A 224 8.51 -14.41 7.96
CA ASP A 224 7.89 -15.06 9.11
C ASP A 224 8.96 -15.62 10.10
N GLU A 225 10.16 -16.00 9.59
CA GLU A 225 11.26 -16.51 10.41
C GLU A 225 11.90 -15.42 11.29
N TYR A 226 11.92 -14.16 10.79
CA TYR A 226 12.33 -12.99 11.57
C TYR A 226 11.26 -12.67 12.64
N ASP A 227 9.99 -12.60 12.23
CA ASP A 227 8.88 -12.27 13.14
C ASP A 227 8.80 -13.29 14.28
N ASP A 228 8.88 -14.61 13.98
CA ASP A 228 8.95 -15.68 15.00
C ASP A 228 10.15 -15.50 15.96
N CYS A 229 11.31 -15.05 15.47
CA CYS A 229 12.50 -14.83 16.30
C CYS A 229 12.33 -13.63 17.26
N ILE A 230 11.69 -12.55 16.80
CA ILE A 230 11.37 -11.38 17.64
C ILE A 230 10.38 -11.76 18.73
N ASP A 231 9.28 -12.45 18.38
CA ASP A 231 8.27 -12.93 19.33
C ASP A 231 8.87 -13.87 20.42
N ASP A 232 9.82 -14.70 20.04
CA ASP A 232 10.52 -15.61 20.99
C ASP A 232 11.48 -14.84 21.93
N THR A 233 12.05 -13.71 21.49
CA THR A 233 13.06 -12.91 22.22
C THR A 233 12.43 -11.84 23.11
N GLU A 234 11.30 -11.27 22.72
CA GLU A 234 10.61 -10.19 23.41
C GLU A 234 10.38 -10.42 24.91
N PRO A 235 9.92 -11.63 25.38
CA PRO A 235 9.71 -11.88 26.81
C PRO A 235 11.00 -11.81 27.64
N ASP A 236 12.14 -12.21 27.07
CA ASP A 236 13.42 -12.18 27.75
C ASP A 236 13.97 -10.75 27.81
N VAL A 237 13.85 -9.96 26.75
CA VAL A 237 14.18 -8.53 26.72
C VAL A 237 13.32 -7.75 27.73
N THR A 238 12.00 -7.93 27.69
CA THR A 238 11.06 -7.30 28.63
C THR A 238 11.42 -7.59 30.06
N LYS A 239 11.69 -8.84 30.39
CA LYS A 239 12.05 -9.25 31.75
C LYS A 239 13.35 -8.61 32.26
N VAL A 240 14.36 -8.46 31.40
CA VAL A 240 15.62 -7.80 31.78
C VAL A 240 15.39 -6.30 31.98
N ALA A 241 14.67 -5.65 31.06
CA ALA A 241 14.34 -4.24 31.14
C ALA A 241 13.49 -3.90 32.38
N GLU A 242 12.41 -4.67 32.64
CA GLU A 242 11.61 -4.52 33.87
C GLU A 242 12.44 -4.75 35.13
N GLY A 243 13.33 -5.74 35.10
CA GLY A 243 14.22 -6.02 36.23
C GLY A 243 15.14 -4.85 36.55
N SER A 244 15.72 -4.22 35.54
CA SER A 244 16.65 -3.09 35.71
C SER A 244 15.89 -1.82 36.15
N VAL A 245 14.85 -1.41 35.43
CA VAL A 245 14.04 -0.22 35.74
C VAL A 245 13.41 -0.33 37.14
N ASN A 246 12.89 -1.50 37.52
CA ASN A 246 12.34 -1.70 38.87
C ASN A 246 13.43 -1.67 39.96
N ALA A 247 14.62 -2.19 39.72
CA ALA A 247 15.73 -2.12 40.66
C ALA A 247 16.11 -0.66 40.93
N ARG A 248 16.25 0.16 39.90
CA ARG A 248 16.52 1.59 40.02
C ARG A 248 15.38 2.35 40.74
N TYR A 249 14.13 2.05 40.41
CA TYR A 249 12.99 2.61 41.11
C TYR A 249 13.03 2.33 42.60
N GLN A 250 13.40 1.09 43.03
CA GLN A 250 13.53 0.74 44.45
C GLN A 250 14.69 1.51 45.11
N GLU A 251 15.78 1.76 44.42
CA GLU A 251 16.88 2.60 44.92
C GLU A 251 16.42 4.04 45.17
N ILE A 252 15.68 4.64 44.21
CA ILE A 252 15.09 5.98 44.36
C ILE A 252 14.10 6.02 45.52
N VAL A 253 13.23 5.02 45.63
CA VAL A 253 12.28 4.91 46.77
C VAL A 253 12.99 4.76 48.10
N ASP A 254 14.07 3.98 48.16
CA ASP A 254 14.86 3.83 49.41
C ASP A 254 15.59 5.12 49.75
N GLU A 255 16.16 5.84 48.79
CA GLU A 255 16.81 7.14 48.99
C GLU A 255 15.83 8.21 49.51
N ILE A 256 14.64 8.32 48.91
CA ILE A 256 13.56 9.20 49.36
C ILE A 256 13.11 8.84 50.76
N ASN A 257 12.92 7.54 51.06
CA ASN A 257 12.54 7.09 52.38
C ASN A 257 13.60 7.41 53.46
N ASP A 258 14.88 7.26 53.11
CA ASP A 258 15.98 7.65 54.00
C ASP A 258 16.03 9.19 54.22
N GLY A 259 15.82 9.99 53.13
CA GLY A 259 15.69 11.44 53.20
C GLY A 259 14.50 11.88 54.07
N ARG A 260 13.33 11.27 53.89
CA ARG A 260 12.13 11.53 54.70
C ARG A 260 12.36 11.23 56.17
N LYS A 261 13.07 10.14 56.47
CA LYS A 261 13.44 9.76 57.82
C LYS A 261 14.40 10.77 58.44
N GLU A 262 15.39 11.22 57.70
CA GLU A 262 16.34 12.25 58.17
C GLU A 262 15.65 13.58 58.44
N ALA A 263 14.75 14.04 57.53
CA ALA A 263 13.93 15.22 57.70
C ALA A 263 13.02 15.10 58.98
N GLN A 264 12.37 13.93 59.15
CA GLN A 264 11.52 13.67 60.33
C GLN A 264 12.32 13.71 61.64
N GLU A 265 13.54 13.09 61.66
CA GLU A 265 14.42 13.15 62.81
C GLU A 265 14.88 14.59 63.10
N GLY A 266 15.05 15.44 62.04
CA GLY A 266 15.33 16.90 62.17
C GLY A 266 14.18 17.61 62.82
N ILE A 267 12.96 17.40 62.41
CA ILE A 267 11.73 17.96 63.02
C ILE A 267 11.59 17.56 64.47
N ASP A 268 11.79 16.25 64.76
CA ASP A 268 11.68 15.78 66.11
C ASP A 268 12.73 16.45 67.07
N LYS A 269 14.00 16.55 66.63
CA LYS A 269 15.08 17.21 67.30
C LYS A 269 14.77 18.71 67.56
N ALA A 270 14.23 19.40 66.55
CA ALA A 270 13.84 20.80 66.63
C ALA A 270 12.67 21.01 67.62
N ASN A 271 11.69 20.09 67.61
CA ASN A 271 10.57 20.11 68.55
C ASN A 271 11.05 19.89 69.96
N ASP A 272 11.94 18.94 70.26
CA ASP A 272 12.53 18.69 71.55
C ASP A 272 13.34 19.89 72.04
N ALA A 273 14.14 20.51 71.16
CA ALA A 273 14.90 21.70 71.44
C ALA A 273 13.98 22.91 71.72
N LEU A 274 12.86 23.04 71.00
CA LEU A 274 11.87 24.08 71.22
C LEU A 274 11.21 23.94 72.64
N GLU A 275 10.83 22.74 73.03
CA GLU A 275 10.24 22.45 74.31
C GLU A 275 11.21 22.74 75.46
N LEU A 276 12.49 22.38 75.31
CA LEU A 276 13.53 22.64 76.26
C LEU A 276 13.83 24.15 76.41
N ALA A 277 13.92 24.89 75.27
CA ALA A 277 14.17 26.32 75.20
C ALA A 277 12.99 27.13 75.82
N GLU A 278 11.74 26.74 75.56
CA GLU A 278 10.56 27.32 76.16
C GLU A 278 10.52 27.09 77.66
N LYS A 279 10.81 25.90 78.16
CA LYS A 279 10.94 25.61 79.63
C LYS A 279 12.07 26.36 80.27
N ALA A 280 13.16 26.69 79.58
CA ALA A 280 14.29 27.43 80.01
C ALA A 280 14.09 28.98 80.03
N GLY A 281 13.01 29.47 79.40
CA GLY A 281 12.74 30.91 79.26
C GLY A 281 13.64 31.57 78.21
N ALA A 282 13.96 30.91 77.13
CA ALA A 282 14.87 31.45 76.13
C ALA A 282 14.29 32.73 75.46
N PRO A 283 15.12 33.63 74.92
CA PRO A 283 14.65 34.80 74.15
C PRO A 283 13.87 34.42 72.91
N ASP A 284 12.89 35.23 72.46
CA ASP A 284 12.07 35.02 71.28
C ASP A 284 12.88 34.79 70.04
N SER A 285 14.02 35.48 69.87
CA SER A 285 14.94 35.32 68.74
C SER A 285 15.53 33.86 68.59
N GLN A 286 15.73 33.20 69.75
CA GLN A 286 16.27 31.84 69.76
C GLN A 286 15.15 30.80 69.48
N LEU A 287 13.94 31.10 69.93
CA LEU A 287 12.75 30.29 69.61
C LEU A 287 12.38 30.39 68.11
N GLU A 288 12.53 31.60 67.51
CA GLU A 288 12.33 31.82 66.09
C GLU A 288 13.36 31.06 65.23
N GLU A 289 14.62 30.99 65.65
CA GLU A 289 15.67 30.25 64.93
C GLU A 289 15.41 28.71 64.92
N ILE A 290 14.95 28.16 66.05
CA ILE A 290 14.61 26.74 66.13
C ILE A 290 13.34 26.43 65.36
N ARG A 291 12.36 27.36 65.35
CA ARG A 291 11.15 27.19 64.50
C ARG A 291 11.50 27.22 63.00
N ALA A 292 12.36 28.13 62.60
CA ALA A 292 12.83 28.20 61.23
C ALA A 292 13.50 26.87 60.74
N GLN A 293 14.38 26.28 61.63
CA GLN A 293 14.98 24.98 61.34
C GLN A 293 13.95 23.83 61.24
N ARG A 294 12.92 23.86 62.10
CA ARG A 294 11.83 22.91 62.04
C ARG A 294 11.03 23.03 60.69
N ASP A 295 10.70 24.30 60.37
CA ASP A 295 9.89 24.61 59.19
C ASP A 295 10.66 24.30 57.92
N GLU A 296 11.97 24.55 57.86
CA GLU A 296 12.86 24.10 56.75
C GLU A 296 12.91 22.58 56.63
N ALA A 297 13.02 21.83 57.73
CA ALA A 297 12.96 20.36 57.69
C ALA A 297 11.58 19.84 57.33
N GLN A 298 10.50 20.57 57.63
CA GLN A 298 9.15 20.24 57.22
C GLN A 298 8.97 20.45 55.70
N GLU A 299 9.49 21.57 55.16
CA GLU A 299 9.46 21.84 53.73
C GLU A 299 10.18 20.73 52.93
N VAL A 300 11.38 20.32 53.38
CA VAL A 300 12.11 19.19 52.79
C VAL A 300 11.29 17.89 52.86
N LEU A 301 10.57 17.62 53.99
CA LEU A 301 9.75 16.42 54.09
C LEU A 301 8.55 16.42 53.16
N ASP A 302 7.96 17.61 52.94
CA ASP A 302 6.79 17.77 52.07
C ASP A 302 7.19 17.69 50.59
N ASP A 303 8.39 18.15 50.22
CA ASP A 303 8.94 18.06 48.85
C ASP A 303 9.37 16.62 48.47
N LEU A 304 9.75 15.76 49.43
CA LEU A 304 10.17 14.39 49.19
C LEU A 304 8.94 13.49 48.97
N THR A 305 8.44 13.50 47.73
CA THR A 305 7.35 12.59 47.28
C THR A 305 7.91 11.36 46.58
N ILE A 306 7.33 10.18 46.83
CA ILE A 306 7.70 8.94 46.10
C ILE A 306 7.03 9.03 44.75
N PRO A 307 7.80 8.92 43.63
CA PRO A 307 7.21 8.91 42.30
C PRO A 307 6.34 7.66 42.10
N GLU A 308 5.45 7.71 41.14
CA GLU A 308 4.66 6.55 40.72
C GLU A 308 5.56 5.40 40.21
N ALA A 309 5.03 4.18 40.24
CA ALA A 309 5.77 3.05 39.69
C ALA A 309 6.01 3.25 38.19
N PRO A 310 7.25 2.96 37.69
CA PRO A 310 7.55 3.22 36.31
C PRO A 310 6.73 2.30 35.39
N GLU A 311 6.26 2.84 34.31
CA GLU A 311 5.71 2.08 33.18
C GLU A 311 6.80 1.86 32.14
N LEU A 312 6.88 0.65 31.62
CA LEU A 312 7.83 0.25 30.58
C LEU A 312 7.06 -0.17 29.33
N TYR A 313 7.42 0.42 28.21
CA TYR A 313 6.91 0.05 26.89
C TYR A 313 8.03 -0.59 26.09
N VAL A 314 7.78 -1.80 25.59
CA VAL A 314 8.70 -2.54 24.70
C VAL A 314 8.01 -2.62 23.35
N LEU A 315 8.55 -1.92 22.36
CA LEU A 315 8.00 -1.78 21.04
C LEU A 315 8.91 -2.52 20.04
N THR A 316 8.32 -3.26 19.12
CA THR A 316 9.02 -3.93 18.03
C THR A 316 9.00 -3.06 16.77
N ARG A 317 9.61 -3.51 15.67
CA ARG A 317 9.51 -2.83 14.37
C ARG A 317 8.09 -2.83 13.81
N ASP A 318 7.22 -3.74 14.30
CA ASP A 318 5.84 -3.80 13.83
C ASP A 318 5.01 -2.61 14.30
N GLU A 319 5.43 -1.90 15.36
CA GLU A 319 4.86 -0.63 15.77
C GLU A 319 5.51 0.58 15.05
N ASP A 320 6.61 0.37 14.30
CA ASP A 320 7.18 1.44 13.46
C ASP A 320 6.34 1.67 12.20
N VAL A 321 5.79 2.87 12.12
CA VAL A 321 4.87 3.28 11.04
C VAL A 321 5.54 3.19 9.66
N GLY A 322 6.81 3.63 9.55
CA GLY A 322 7.56 3.62 8.29
C GLY A 322 7.83 2.20 7.78
N PHE A 323 8.25 1.32 8.69
CA PHE A 323 8.52 -0.08 8.41
C PHE A 323 7.27 -0.84 7.97
N GLN A 324 6.15 -0.69 8.70
CA GLN A 324 4.89 -1.36 8.40
C GLN A 324 4.26 -0.88 7.09
N PHE A 325 4.27 0.42 6.83
CA PHE A 325 3.77 0.94 5.56
C PHE A 325 4.59 0.44 4.38
N PHE A 326 5.91 0.36 4.51
CA PHE A 326 6.76 -0.16 3.44
C PHE A 326 6.52 -1.65 3.17
N LYS A 327 6.34 -2.47 4.23
CA LYS A 327 5.94 -3.88 4.16
C LYS A 327 4.60 -4.03 3.42
N SER A 328 3.59 -3.27 3.83
CA SER A 328 2.24 -3.27 3.24
C SER A 328 2.21 -2.81 1.79
N ASP A 329 2.88 -1.72 1.47
CA ASP A 329 3.00 -1.18 0.11
C ASP A 329 3.65 -2.19 -0.85
N SER A 330 4.71 -2.86 -0.39
CA SER A 330 5.38 -3.91 -1.17
C SER A 330 4.44 -5.10 -1.43
N ALA A 331 3.62 -5.49 -0.45
CA ALA A 331 2.66 -6.59 -0.58
C ALA A 331 1.51 -6.26 -1.56
N ILE A 332 1.07 -5.00 -1.64
CA ILE A 332 0.07 -4.56 -2.62
C ILE A 332 0.59 -4.73 -4.05
N VAL A 333 1.86 -4.39 -4.33
CA VAL A 333 2.50 -4.62 -5.64
C VAL A 333 2.40 -6.08 -6.06
N SER A 334 2.67 -7.00 -5.14
CA SER A 334 2.57 -8.45 -5.34
C SER A 334 1.14 -8.91 -5.62
N SER A 335 0.18 -8.40 -4.89
CA SER A 335 -1.24 -8.76 -5.05
C SER A 335 -1.75 -8.41 -6.46
N ILE A 336 -1.39 -7.25 -6.99
CA ILE A 336 -1.67 -6.86 -8.38
C ILE A 336 -0.96 -7.81 -9.36
N ALA A 337 0.29 -8.19 -9.06
CA ALA A 337 1.09 -9.07 -9.90
C ALA A 337 0.54 -10.50 -10.01
N LYS A 338 -0.21 -10.99 -9.04
CA LYS A 338 -0.81 -12.34 -9.07
C LYS A 338 -1.99 -12.45 -10.05
N VAL A 339 -2.77 -11.40 -10.24
CA VAL A 339 -4.07 -11.47 -10.95
C VAL A 339 -3.98 -11.02 -12.42
N PHE A 340 -3.41 -9.87 -12.69
CA PHE A 340 -3.40 -9.28 -14.04
C PHE A 340 -2.72 -10.15 -15.12
N PRO A 341 -1.59 -10.83 -14.83
CA PRO A 341 -0.89 -11.62 -15.83
C PRO A 341 -1.69 -12.76 -16.43
N VAL A 342 -2.64 -13.34 -15.70
CA VAL A 342 -3.52 -14.40 -16.19
C VAL A 342 -4.23 -13.96 -17.48
N PHE A 343 -4.72 -12.72 -17.51
CA PHE A 343 -5.38 -12.15 -18.69
C PHE A 343 -4.42 -11.87 -19.83
N PHE A 344 -3.20 -11.41 -19.55
CA PHE A 344 -2.19 -11.23 -20.58
C PHE A 344 -1.85 -12.56 -21.25
N PHE A 345 -1.66 -13.64 -20.50
CA PHE A 345 -1.41 -14.97 -21.04
C PHE A 345 -2.62 -15.55 -21.77
N LEU A 346 -3.84 -15.30 -21.31
CA LEU A 346 -5.07 -15.70 -21.98
C LEU A 346 -5.20 -15.01 -23.36
N VAL A 347 -4.93 -13.71 -23.41
CA VAL A 347 -4.90 -12.96 -24.69
C VAL A 347 -3.77 -13.46 -25.57
N ALA A 348 -2.58 -13.74 -25.04
CA ALA A 348 -1.47 -14.31 -25.79
C ALA A 348 -1.83 -15.67 -26.40
N ALA A 349 -2.48 -16.55 -25.64
CA ALA A 349 -2.98 -17.83 -26.11
C ALA A 349 -4.02 -17.65 -27.24
N LEU A 350 -4.98 -16.71 -27.06
CA LEU A 350 -5.99 -16.41 -28.07
C LEU A 350 -5.36 -15.93 -29.40
N VAL A 351 -4.37 -15.02 -29.32
CA VAL A 351 -3.64 -14.54 -30.49
C VAL A 351 -2.83 -15.67 -31.14
N CYS A 352 -2.23 -16.54 -30.32
CA CYS A 352 -1.52 -17.72 -30.84
C CYS A 352 -2.49 -18.69 -31.55
N VAL A 353 -3.66 -18.99 -30.97
CA VAL A 353 -4.74 -19.79 -31.59
C VAL A 353 -5.09 -19.22 -32.97
N THR A 354 -5.35 -17.93 -33.01
CA THR A 354 -5.79 -17.22 -34.21
C THR A 354 -4.74 -17.25 -35.31
N THR A 355 -3.50 -16.95 -34.95
CA THR A 355 -2.37 -16.85 -35.87
C THR A 355 -2.00 -18.25 -36.41
N MET A 356 -1.93 -19.26 -35.54
CA MET A 356 -1.55 -20.62 -35.90
C MET A 356 -2.64 -21.32 -36.73
N THR A 357 -3.91 -21.25 -36.35
CA THR A 357 -5.04 -21.80 -37.11
C THR A 357 -5.06 -21.23 -38.51
N ARG A 358 -4.81 -19.96 -38.65
CA ARG A 358 -4.79 -19.30 -39.95
C ARG A 358 -3.59 -19.70 -40.77
N MET A 359 -2.37 -19.72 -40.21
CA MET A 359 -1.16 -20.12 -40.89
C MET A 359 -1.30 -21.54 -41.48
N MET A 360 -1.88 -22.46 -40.69
CA MET A 360 -2.18 -23.81 -41.16
C MET A 360 -3.21 -23.86 -42.30
N ASN A 361 -4.25 -23.00 -42.23
CA ASN A 361 -5.25 -22.92 -43.31
C ASN A 361 -4.66 -22.32 -44.60
N GLU A 362 -3.78 -21.31 -44.50
CA GLU A 362 -3.07 -20.71 -45.65
C GLU A 362 -2.12 -21.72 -46.31
N GLN A 363 -1.43 -22.53 -45.48
CA GLN A 363 -0.49 -23.56 -45.95
C GLN A 363 -1.12 -24.95 -46.18
N ARG A 364 -2.43 -25.02 -46.25
CA ARG A 364 -3.18 -26.28 -46.33
C ARG A 364 -2.69 -27.18 -47.47
N THR A 365 -2.47 -26.63 -48.69
CA THR A 365 -1.96 -27.33 -49.87
C THR A 365 -0.53 -27.86 -49.61
N GLN A 366 0.35 -27.07 -48.99
CA GLN A 366 1.71 -27.52 -48.64
C GLN A 366 1.66 -28.68 -47.61
N ILE A 367 0.76 -28.59 -46.62
CA ILE A 367 0.54 -29.67 -45.66
C ILE A 367 0.06 -30.95 -46.38
N GLY A 368 -0.87 -30.84 -47.35
CA GLY A 368 -1.36 -31.93 -48.14
C GLY A 368 -0.25 -32.59 -48.97
N VAL A 369 0.61 -31.77 -49.58
CA VAL A 369 1.77 -32.26 -50.36
C VAL A 369 2.77 -32.97 -49.45
N LEU A 370 3.11 -32.42 -48.27
CA LEU A 370 3.99 -33.08 -47.32
C LEU A 370 3.42 -34.42 -46.82
N LYS A 371 2.12 -34.50 -46.59
CA LYS A 371 1.42 -35.75 -46.23
C LYS A 371 1.48 -36.77 -47.37
N SER A 372 1.25 -36.37 -48.64
CA SER A 372 1.35 -37.23 -49.78
C SER A 372 2.77 -37.74 -50.04
N MET A 373 3.78 -36.99 -49.61
CA MET A 373 5.20 -37.40 -49.63
C MET A 373 5.60 -38.32 -48.46
N GLY A 374 4.65 -38.70 -47.58
CA GLY A 374 4.88 -39.62 -46.47
C GLY A 374 5.44 -39.00 -45.20
N TYR A 375 5.41 -37.67 -45.05
CA TYR A 375 5.76 -37.04 -43.77
C TYR A 375 4.70 -37.32 -42.69
N SER A 376 5.14 -37.72 -41.49
CA SER A 376 4.23 -37.96 -40.36
C SER A 376 3.57 -36.68 -39.89
N ASN A 377 2.36 -36.77 -39.35
CA ASN A 377 1.65 -35.66 -38.76
C ASN A 377 2.50 -34.93 -37.69
N ALA A 378 3.25 -35.69 -36.88
CA ALA A 378 4.16 -35.13 -35.86
C ALA A 378 5.28 -34.30 -36.49
N SER A 379 5.87 -34.73 -37.62
CA SER A 379 6.94 -33.99 -38.30
C SER A 379 6.41 -32.68 -38.93
N ILE A 380 5.20 -32.67 -39.45
CA ILE A 380 4.54 -31.51 -40.03
C ILE A 380 4.20 -30.51 -38.87
N LEU A 381 3.64 -31.04 -37.79
CA LEU A 381 3.27 -30.23 -36.61
C LEU A 381 4.49 -29.58 -35.96
N MET A 382 5.62 -30.27 -35.87
CA MET A 382 6.87 -29.77 -35.33
C MET A 382 7.36 -28.48 -36.04
N LYS A 383 7.11 -28.35 -37.38
CA LYS A 383 7.40 -27.11 -38.11
C LYS A 383 6.69 -25.90 -37.50
N TYR A 384 5.40 -26.03 -37.18
CA TYR A 384 4.57 -24.95 -36.59
C TYR A 384 4.88 -24.73 -35.11
N MET A 385 5.14 -25.82 -34.38
CA MET A 385 5.58 -25.73 -32.97
C MET A 385 6.93 -25.04 -32.84
N THR A 386 7.86 -25.25 -33.78
CA THR A 386 9.14 -24.55 -33.82
C THR A 386 8.93 -23.05 -34.06
N TYR A 387 7.99 -22.69 -34.94
CA TYR A 387 7.66 -21.29 -35.22
C TYR A 387 7.07 -20.59 -33.99
N SER A 388 5.99 -21.12 -33.38
CA SER A 388 5.34 -20.52 -32.21
C SER A 388 6.22 -20.63 -30.97
N GLY A 389 6.93 -21.74 -30.77
CA GLY A 389 7.81 -21.95 -29.61
C GLY A 389 9.03 -21.02 -29.63
N SER A 390 9.66 -20.83 -30.82
CA SER A 390 10.79 -19.88 -30.91
C SER A 390 10.36 -18.43 -30.62
N SER A 391 9.17 -18.01 -31.15
CA SER A 391 8.65 -16.67 -30.81
C SER A 391 8.30 -16.54 -29.33
N GLY A 392 7.74 -17.61 -28.71
CA GLY A 392 7.45 -17.65 -27.29
C GLY A 392 8.71 -17.60 -26.42
N ILE A 393 9.70 -18.45 -26.69
CA ILE A 393 10.96 -18.47 -25.91
C ILE A 393 11.70 -17.14 -26.00
N ILE A 394 11.87 -16.59 -27.21
CA ILE A 394 12.54 -15.29 -27.37
C ILE A 394 11.72 -14.18 -26.69
N GLY A 395 10.38 -14.18 -26.85
CA GLY A 395 9.49 -13.25 -26.17
C GLY A 395 9.56 -13.36 -24.65
N CYS A 396 9.59 -14.59 -24.11
CA CYS A 396 9.73 -14.84 -22.67
C CYS A 396 11.04 -14.28 -22.12
N LEU A 397 12.17 -14.60 -22.75
CA LEU A 397 13.47 -14.09 -22.31
C LEU A 397 13.56 -12.56 -22.39
N LEU A 398 13.14 -11.98 -23.51
CA LEU A 398 13.13 -10.52 -23.66
C LEU A 398 12.18 -9.86 -22.63
N GLY A 399 10.99 -10.42 -22.44
CA GLY A 399 10.02 -9.94 -21.49
C GLY A 399 10.55 -10.03 -20.07
N TYR A 400 11.09 -11.18 -19.68
CA TYR A 400 11.67 -11.39 -18.36
C TYR A 400 12.75 -10.35 -18.05
N PHE A 401 13.80 -10.25 -18.87
CA PHE A 401 14.91 -9.33 -18.59
C PHE A 401 14.50 -7.85 -18.66
N LEU A 402 13.66 -7.45 -19.61
CA LEU A 402 13.18 -6.07 -19.67
C LEU A 402 12.20 -5.75 -18.53
N GLY A 403 11.35 -6.70 -18.15
CA GLY A 403 10.40 -6.55 -17.08
C GLY A 403 11.07 -6.44 -15.72
N THR A 404 11.94 -7.40 -15.38
CA THR A 404 12.65 -7.44 -14.09
C THR A 404 13.69 -6.32 -13.92
N TRP A 405 14.06 -5.64 -15.00
CA TRP A 405 14.85 -4.41 -14.93
C TRP A 405 13.96 -3.16 -14.85
N GLY A 406 12.95 -3.06 -15.71
CA GLY A 406 12.19 -1.82 -15.89
C GLY A 406 11.14 -1.57 -14.81
N PHE A 407 10.38 -2.59 -14.39
CA PHE A 407 9.32 -2.41 -13.39
C PHE A 407 9.87 -2.05 -12.01
N PRO A 408 10.87 -2.76 -11.45
CA PRO A 408 11.45 -2.35 -10.17
C PRO A 408 12.00 -0.92 -10.21
N THR A 409 12.66 -0.52 -11.31
CA THR A 409 13.18 0.84 -11.45
C THR A 409 12.09 1.91 -11.44
N ILE A 410 10.98 1.68 -12.17
CA ILE A 410 9.87 2.65 -12.25
C ILE A 410 9.14 2.73 -10.91
N ILE A 411 8.82 1.58 -10.31
CA ILE A 411 8.11 1.50 -9.05
C ILE A 411 8.96 2.11 -7.94
N TRP A 412 10.24 1.73 -7.84
CA TRP A 412 11.16 2.30 -6.87
C TRP A 412 11.27 3.83 -6.95
N SER A 413 11.38 4.37 -8.16
CA SER A 413 11.46 5.83 -8.34
C SER A 413 10.20 6.58 -7.86
N ALA A 414 9.06 5.90 -7.80
CA ALA A 414 7.83 6.44 -7.25
C ALA A 414 7.83 6.39 -5.72
N TYR A 415 8.15 5.23 -5.17
CA TYR A 415 8.16 5.05 -3.72
C TYR A 415 9.21 5.91 -3.01
N ARG A 416 10.33 6.22 -3.66
CA ARG A 416 11.33 7.17 -3.16
C ARG A 416 10.79 8.60 -2.90
N THR A 417 9.66 8.95 -3.45
CA THR A 417 9.00 10.24 -3.16
C THR A 417 8.36 10.25 -1.77
N TYR A 418 8.09 9.07 -1.23
CA TYR A 418 7.42 8.88 0.06
C TYR A 418 8.30 8.23 1.13
N TYR A 419 9.47 7.71 0.73
CA TYR A 419 10.39 7.02 1.63
C TYR A 419 11.82 7.54 1.48
N ALA A 420 12.48 7.77 2.59
CA ALA A 420 13.91 8.09 2.67
C ALA A 420 14.73 6.80 2.48
N LEU A 421 14.84 6.35 1.24
CA LEU A 421 15.50 5.10 0.86
C LEU A 421 16.58 5.34 -0.21
N PRO A 422 17.53 4.42 -0.38
CA PRO A 422 18.64 4.58 -1.33
C PRO A 422 18.19 4.91 -2.76
N ASP A 423 19.00 5.67 -3.49
CA ASP A 423 18.71 6.09 -4.86
C ASP A 423 18.47 4.95 -5.84
N GLN A 424 19.09 3.81 -5.64
CA GLN A 424 19.07 2.69 -6.56
C GLN A 424 18.46 1.44 -5.92
N VAL A 425 17.50 0.85 -6.63
CA VAL A 425 16.94 -0.44 -6.25
C VAL A 425 17.93 -1.58 -6.52
N LEU A 426 17.99 -2.54 -5.63
CA LEU A 426 18.76 -3.77 -5.82
C LEU A 426 18.00 -4.73 -6.73
N TYR A 427 18.63 -5.13 -7.83
CA TYR A 427 18.00 -6.07 -8.76
C TYR A 427 18.18 -7.52 -8.29
N VAL A 428 17.04 -8.19 -8.15
CA VAL A 428 16.99 -9.60 -7.77
C VAL A 428 16.75 -10.47 -9.01
N PHE A 429 17.48 -11.58 -9.11
CA PHE A 429 17.28 -12.57 -10.17
C PHE A 429 16.61 -13.82 -9.63
N ASN A 430 15.34 -13.98 -9.94
CA ASN A 430 14.53 -15.11 -9.48
C ASN A 430 14.43 -16.18 -10.60
N TRP A 431 15.23 -17.25 -10.49
CA TRP A 431 15.25 -18.33 -11.49
C TRP A 431 13.96 -19.18 -11.49
N GLN A 432 13.27 -19.29 -10.36
CA GLN A 432 12.01 -20.04 -10.26
C GLN A 432 10.93 -19.33 -11.07
N LEU A 433 10.84 -18.01 -10.94
CA LEU A 433 9.91 -17.18 -11.71
C LEU A 433 10.19 -17.23 -13.21
N LEU A 434 11.47 -17.26 -13.62
CA LEU A 434 11.83 -17.47 -15.02
C LEU A 434 11.34 -18.81 -15.55
N LEU A 435 11.47 -19.90 -14.80
CA LEU A 435 11.00 -21.22 -15.19
C LEU A 435 9.48 -21.30 -15.25
N ILE A 436 8.77 -20.70 -14.31
CA ILE A 436 7.30 -20.61 -14.30
C ILE A 436 6.83 -19.83 -15.54
N SER A 437 7.43 -18.66 -15.80
CA SER A 437 7.13 -17.83 -16.97
C SER A 437 7.36 -18.58 -18.28
N LEU A 438 8.45 -19.34 -18.37
CA LEU A 438 8.77 -20.16 -19.54
C LEU A 438 7.76 -21.30 -19.71
N ALA A 439 7.39 -22.00 -18.64
CA ALA A 439 6.41 -23.09 -18.68
C ALA A 439 5.04 -22.60 -19.16
N VAL A 440 4.53 -21.49 -18.61
CA VAL A 440 3.26 -20.87 -19.03
C VAL A 440 3.33 -20.42 -20.49
N THR A 441 4.43 -19.77 -20.88
CA THR A 441 4.66 -19.35 -22.26
C THR A 441 4.64 -20.53 -23.25
N LEU A 442 5.32 -21.63 -22.93
CA LEU A 442 5.34 -22.83 -23.79
C LEU A 442 3.94 -23.47 -23.87
N LEU A 443 3.17 -23.44 -22.80
CA LEU A 443 1.79 -23.91 -22.78
C LEU A 443 0.90 -23.04 -23.68
N CYS A 444 1.01 -21.71 -23.60
CA CYS A 444 0.25 -20.75 -24.42
C CYS A 444 0.67 -20.74 -25.90
N THR A 445 1.91 -21.11 -26.23
CA THR A 445 2.41 -21.10 -27.61
C THR A 445 2.46 -22.49 -28.22
N ILE A 446 3.23 -23.42 -27.69
CA ILE A 446 3.40 -24.77 -28.18
C ILE A 446 2.15 -25.61 -27.93
N GLY A 447 1.59 -25.58 -26.71
CA GLY A 447 0.39 -26.31 -26.34
C GLY A 447 -0.81 -25.93 -27.22
N VAL A 448 -1.03 -24.63 -27.36
CA VAL A 448 -2.08 -24.07 -28.26
C VAL A 448 -1.85 -24.47 -29.71
N THR A 449 -0.61 -24.39 -30.21
CA THR A 449 -0.27 -24.79 -31.59
C THR A 449 -0.51 -26.30 -31.82
N TRP A 450 -0.22 -27.12 -30.81
CA TRP A 450 -0.47 -28.56 -30.85
C TRP A 450 -1.98 -28.86 -30.97
N ILE A 451 -2.81 -28.21 -30.14
CA ILE A 451 -4.28 -28.37 -30.18
C ILE A 451 -4.84 -27.99 -31.56
N CYS A 452 -4.47 -26.79 -32.07
CA CYS A 452 -4.92 -26.29 -33.37
C CYS A 452 -4.45 -27.21 -34.51
N GLY A 453 -3.18 -27.66 -34.44
CA GLY A 453 -2.56 -28.48 -35.45
C GLY A 453 -3.12 -29.88 -35.51
N ARG A 454 -3.39 -30.50 -34.36
CA ARG A 454 -4.02 -31.83 -34.31
C ARG A 454 -5.38 -31.85 -35.06
N SER A 455 -6.19 -30.80 -34.89
CA SER A 455 -7.46 -30.64 -35.58
C SER A 455 -7.30 -30.46 -37.10
N ALA A 456 -6.30 -29.69 -37.55
CA ALA A 456 -6.05 -29.47 -38.99
C ALA A 456 -5.48 -30.71 -39.68
N LEU A 457 -4.67 -31.51 -38.97
CA LEU A 457 -4.00 -32.70 -39.53
C LEU A 457 -4.85 -33.97 -39.51
N THR A 458 -6.09 -33.97 -39.01
CA THR A 458 -7.01 -35.09 -39.12
C THR A 458 -7.51 -35.27 -40.54
N GLN A 459 -7.49 -34.26 -41.42
CA GLN A 459 -7.96 -34.31 -42.81
C GLN A 459 -6.98 -35.12 -43.67
N SER A 460 -7.52 -35.81 -44.71
CA SER A 460 -6.72 -36.58 -45.64
C SER A 460 -5.89 -35.69 -46.56
N ALA A 461 -4.77 -36.19 -47.13
CA ALA A 461 -3.92 -35.46 -48.07
C ALA A 461 -4.72 -34.94 -49.27
N ALA A 462 -5.63 -35.76 -49.81
CA ALA A 462 -6.49 -35.42 -50.92
C ALA A 462 -7.48 -34.28 -50.64
N GLU A 463 -8.04 -34.24 -49.43
CA GLU A 463 -8.90 -33.14 -48.95
C GLU A 463 -8.11 -31.83 -48.72
N LEU A 464 -6.87 -31.93 -48.27
CA LEU A 464 -6.03 -30.77 -47.99
C LEU A 464 -5.56 -30.08 -49.29
N ILE A 465 -5.33 -30.86 -50.35
CA ILE A 465 -4.89 -30.32 -51.67
C ILE A 465 -6.06 -29.65 -52.41
N ARG A 466 -7.31 -30.12 -52.21
CA ARG A 466 -8.48 -29.53 -52.87
C ARG A 466 -8.83 -28.14 -52.32
N PRO A 467 -9.13 -27.15 -53.18
CA PRO A 467 -9.63 -25.86 -52.72
C PRO A 467 -10.90 -26.01 -51.88
N LYS A 468 -10.98 -25.25 -50.77
CA LYS A 468 -12.16 -25.26 -49.89
C LYS A 468 -13.35 -24.63 -50.65
N ALA A 469 -14.47 -25.34 -50.75
CA ALA A 469 -15.69 -24.79 -51.36
C ALA A 469 -16.15 -23.54 -50.60
N PRO A 470 -16.59 -22.46 -51.25
CA PRO A 470 -17.12 -21.29 -50.59
C PRO A 470 -18.32 -21.65 -49.71
N LYS A 471 -18.32 -21.18 -48.48
CA LYS A 471 -19.47 -21.39 -47.57
C LYS A 471 -20.70 -20.66 -48.13
N ALA A 472 -21.80 -21.38 -48.33
CA ALA A 472 -23.08 -20.79 -48.72
C ALA A 472 -23.58 -19.78 -47.65
N GLY A 473 -24.01 -18.62 -48.08
CA GLY A 473 -24.54 -17.59 -47.17
C GLY A 473 -25.91 -18.03 -46.63
N LYS A 474 -26.05 -18.07 -45.31
CA LYS A 474 -27.35 -18.24 -44.62
C LYS A 474 -27.92 -16.88 -44.26
N ARG A 475 -29.27 -16.73 -44.22
CA ARG A 475 -29.90 -15.49 -43.76
C ARG A 475 -29.53 -15.23 -42.30
N ASN A 476 -29.12 -14.00 -42.01
CA ASN A 476 -28.71 -13.54 -40.69
C ASN A 476 -29.92 -13.08 -39.86
N LEU A 477 -29.75 -13.05 -38.52
CA LEU A 477 -30.78 -12.58 -37.60
C LEU A 477 -31.23 -11.13 -37.88
N LEU A 478 -30.27 -10.23 -38.24
CA LEU A 478 -30.59 -8.85 -38.60
C LEU A 478 -31.39 -8.73 -39.92
N GLU A 479 -31.23 -9.68 -40.85
CA GLU A 479 -32.04 -9.71 -42.06
C GLU A 479 -33.52 -10.05 -41.78
N ARG A 480 -33.82 -10.67 -40.63
CA ARG A 480 -35.18 -10.96 -40.16
C ARG A 480 -35.89 -9.73 -39.59
N VAL A 481 -35.12 -8.73 -39.13
CA VAL A 481 -35.63 -7.43 -38.59
C VAL A 481 -35.78 -6.47 -39.77
N THR A 482 -36.85 -6.63 -40.52
CA THR A 482 -37.09 -5.91 -41.77
C THR A 482 -37.03 -4.37 -41.69
N PRO A 483 -37.50 -3.69 -40.58
CA PRO A 483 -37.44 -2.21 -40.51
C PRO A 483 -36.00 -1.71 -40.39
N VAL A 484 -35.14 -2.38 -39.63
CA VAL A 484 -33.72 -2.04 -39.50
C VAL A 484 -32.97 -2.35 -40.81
N TRP A 485 -33.19 -3.51 -41.37
CA TRP A 485 -32.52 -3.94 -42.62
C TRP A 485 -32.82 -3.01 -43.80
N LYS A 486 -34.04 -2.49 -43.94
CA LYS A 486 -34.39 -1.55 -45.02
C LYS A 486 -33.69 -0.21 -44.90
N ARG A 487 -33.38 0.27 -43.72
CA ARG A 487 -32.68 1.56 -43.47
C ARG A 487 -31.18 1.50 -43.70
N LEU A 488 -30.56 0.32 -43.74
CA LEU A 488 -29.14 0.16 -43.98
C LEU A 488 -28.76 0.41 -45.44
N SER A 489 -27.65 1.13 -45.66
CA SER A 489 -27.04 1.31 -46.96
C SER A 489 -26.53 -0.03 -47.50
N PHE A 490 -26.31 -0.09 -48.83
CA PHE A 490 -25.78 -1.30 -49.51
C PHE A 490 -24.48 -1.80 -48.86
N LEU A 491 -23.54 -0.87 -48.58
CA LEU A 491 -22.27 -1.19 -47.98
C LEU A 491 -22.42 -1.72 -46.53
N GLN A 492 -23.36 -1.16 -45.76
CA GLN A 492 -23.65 -1.64 -44.40
C GLN A 492 -24.24 -3.05 -44.43
N LYS A 493 -25.14 -3.33 -45.37
CA LYS A 493 -25.69 -4.67 -45.56
C LYS A 493 -24.61 -5.72 -45.88
N ILE A 494 -23.65 -5.37 -46.76
CA ILE A 494 -22.49 -6.22 -47.04
C ILE A 494 -21.62 -6.44 -45.78
N THR A 495 -21.33 -5.38 -45.05
CA THR A 495 -20.53 -5.47 -43.82
C THR A 495 -21.20 -6.42 -42.81
N VAL A 496 -22.49 -6.29 -42.55
CA VAL A 496 -23.24 -7.16 -41.64
C VAL A 496 -23.23 -8.62 -42.15
N ARG A 497 -23.46 -8.85 -43.45
CA ARG A 497 -23.37 -10.21 -44.00
C ARG A 497 -21.99 -10.83 -43.85
N ASN A 498 -20.95 -10.09 -44.04
CA ASN A 498 -19.57 -10.56 -43.93
C ASN A 498 -19.21 -10.84 -42.45
N LEU A 499 -19.64 -10.00 -41.55
CA LEU A 499 -19.44 -10.16 -40.10
C LEU A 499 -19.97 -11.49 -39.59
N PHE A 500 -21.22 -11.87 -39.98
CA PHE A 500 -21.85 -13.10 -39.51
C PHE A 500 -21.56 -14.34 -40.37
N ARG A 501 -20.94 -14.17 -41.55
CA ARG A 501 -20.51 -15.29 -42.41
C ARG A 501 -19.37 -16.09 -41.78
N TYR A 502 -18.46 -15.39 -41.04
CA TYR A 502 -17.28 -15.99 -40.41
C TYR A 502 -17.37 -15.88 -38.89
N LYS A 503 -18.32 -16.60 -38.29
CA LYS A 503 -18.63 -16.54 -36.85
C LYS A 503 -17.42 -16.75 -35.95
N ALA A 504 -16.54 -17.70 -36.25
CA ALA A 504 -15.33 -17.93 -35.44
C ALA A 504 -14.43 -16.70 -35.42
N ARG A 505 -14.28 -16.01 -36.56
CA ARG A 505 -13.50 -14.76 -36.64
C ARG A 505 -14.18 -13.64 -35.85
N PHE A 506 -15.51 -13.52 -35.96
CA PHE A 506 -16.30 -12.54 -35.24
C PHE A 506 -16.11 -12.67 -33.72
N PHE A 507 -16.35 -13.86 -33.16
CA PHE A 507 -16.17 -14.12 -31.74
C PHE A 507 -14.72 -13.93 -31.27
N MET A 508 -13.77 -14.35 -32.06
CA MET A 508 -12.34 -14.21 -31.77
C MET A 508 -11.90 -12.75 -31.70
N MET A 509 -12.39 -11.91 -32.62
CA MET A 509 -12.09 -10.46 -32.60
C MET A 509 -12.78 -9.77 -31.43
N ILE A 510 -14.03 -10.13 -31.10
CA ILE A 510 -14.75 -9.59 -29.96
C ILE A 510 -14.05 -9.97 -28.65
N LEU A 511 -13.64 -11.24 -28.50
CA LEU A 511 -12.92 -11.68 -27.30
C LEU A 511 -11.56 -11.00 -27.18
N GLY A 512 -10.81 -10.86 -28.26
CA GLY A 512 -9.51 -10.19 -28.25
C GLY A 512 -9.59 -8.71 -27.91
N ILE A 513 -10.49 -7.98 -28.58
CA ILE A 513 -10.70 -6.54 -28.35
C ILE A 513 -11.38 -6.34 -27.00
N GLY A 514 -12.40 -7.14 -26.69
CA GLY A 514 -13.14 -7.07 -25.44
C GLY A 514 -12.25 -7.34 -24.22
N GLY A 515 -11.35 -8.33 -24.31
CA GLY A 515 -10.39 -8.59 -23.26
C GLY A 515 -9.47 -7.41 -22.98
N CYS A 516 -8.96 -6.76 -24.05
CA CYS A 516 -8.14 -5.55 -23.87
C CYS A 516 -8.93 -4.38 -23.28
N THR A 517 -10.19 -4.18 -23.73
CA THR A 517 -11.05 -3.13 -23.17
C THR A 517 -11.38 -3.42 -21.71
N ALA A 518 -11.62 -4.71 -21.36
CA ALA A 518 -11.88 -5.12 -19.98
C ALA A 518 -10.70 -4.82 -19.06
N LEU A 519 -9.46 -5.07 -19.52
CA LEU A 519 -8.25 -4.69 -18.76
C LEU A 519 -8.15 -3.18 -18.54
N ILE A 520 -8.48 -2.36 -19.54
CA ILE A 520 -8.45 -0.89 -19.40
C ILE A 520 -9.54 -0.43 -18.41
N VAL A 521 -10.77 -0.98 -18.50
CA VAL A 521 -11.84 -0.68 -17.53
C VAL A 521 -11.41 -1.02 -16.11
N THR A 522 -10.85 -2.21 -15.92
CA THR A 522 -10.40 -2.68 -14.60
C THR A 522 -9.30 -1.79 -14.04
N ALA A 523 -8.32 -1.41 -14.85
CA ALA A 523 -7.23 -0.57 -14.40
C ALA A 523 -7.68 0.84 -14.00
N LEU A 524 -8.60 1.45 -14.78
CA LEU A 524 -9.18 2.76 -14.43
C LEU A 524 -10.07 2.70 -13.19
N ALA A 525 -10.87 1.63 -13.06
CA ALA A 525 -11.71 1.46 -11.89
C ALA A 525 -10.89 1.16 -10.62
N LEU A 526 -9.78 0.43 -10.75
CA LEU A 526 -8.86 0.19 -9.65
C LEU A 526 -8.28 1.49 -9.09
N GLN A 527 -7.92 2.42 -10.00
CA GLN A 527 -7.46 3.75 -9.62
C GLN A 527 -8.51 4.49 -8.80
N ASP A 528 -9.75 4.60 -9.32
CA ASP A 528 -10.83 5.30 -8.62
C ASP A 528 -11.14 4.67 -7.26
N ASN A 529 -11.10 3.33 -7.17
CA ASN A 529 -11.42 2.62 -5.94
C ASN A 529 -10.32 2.78 -4.87
N PHE A 530 -9.05 2.87 -5.26
CA PHE A 530 -7.98 3.14 -4.32
C PHE A 530 -8.00 4.60 -3.85
N MET A 531 -8.06 5.54 -4.78
CA MET A 531 -8.05 6.97 -4.46
C MET A 531 -9.28 7.43 -3.68
N GLY A 532 -10.41 6.73 -3.81
CA GLY A 532 -11.66 7.08 -3.14
C GLY A 532 -11.76 6.62 -1.68
N VAL A 533 -10.89 5.71 -1.22
CA VAL A 533 -10.98 5.14 0.13
C VAL A 533 -10.87 6.21 1.21
N SER A 534 -9.85 7.04 1.12
CA SER A 534 -9.59 8.11 2.09
C SER A 534 -10.74 9.14 2.14
N ASP A 535 -11.24 9.53 0.96
CA ASP A 535 -12.37 10.47 0.89
C ASP A 535 -13.66 9.88 1.48
N LEU A 536 -13.92 8.58 1.25
CA LEU A 536 -15.09 7.89 1.79
C LEU A 536 -15.00 7.77 3.32
N GLN A 537 -13.83 7.40 3.85
CA GLN A 537 -13.65 7.24 5.29
C GLN A 537 -13.84 8.57 6.02
N TYR A 538 -13.07 9.59 5.68
CA TYR A 538 -12.98 10.83 6.46
C TYR A 538 -13.99 11.92 6.07
N ASN A 539 -14.77 11.74 4.99
CA ASN A 539 -15.83 12.70 4.63
C ASN A 539 -17.25 12.11 4.70
N GLU A 540 -17.39 10.76 4.74
CA GLU A 540 -18.70 10.11 4.77
C GLU A 540 -18.94 9.26 6.02
N ILE A 541 -17.91 8.70 6.65
CA ILE A 541 -18.03 7.81 7.82
C ILE A 541 -17.57 8.51 9.10
N ASP A 542 -16.32 8.96 9.16
CA ASP A 542 -15.71 9.65 10.29
C ASP A 542 -15.85 11.15 10.08
N LEU A 543 -16.70 11.78 10.87
CA LEU A 543 -17.06 13.20 10.72
C LEU A 543 -16.42 14.08 11.82
N TYR A 544 -15.62 13.49 12.70
CA TYR A 544 -14.90 14.21 13.75
C TYR A 544 -13.59 14.83 13.25
N ASP A 545 -13.14 15.90 13.91
CA ASP A 545 -11.88 16.59 13.56
C ASP A 545 -10.66 15.94 14.21
N ALA A 546 -10.81 15.48 15.48
CA ALA A 546 -9.72 14.87 16.24
C ALA A 546 -10.23 13.80 17.22
N ASN A 547 -9.31 12.93 17.65
CA ASN A 547 -9.53 11.97 18.74
C ASN A 547 -8.50 12.21 19.84
N ALA A 548 -8.97 12.55 21.04
CA ALA A 548 -8.13 12.71 22.23
C ALA A 548 -8.13 11.43 23.07
N SER A 549 -6.96 10.99 23.52
CA SER A 549 -6.77 9.87 24.45
C SER A 549 -6.37 10.39 25.83
N PHE A 550 -6.89 9.78 26.88
CA PHE A 550 -6.66 10.19 28.27
C PHE A 550 -5.91 9.10 29.04
N ASN A 551 -4.97 9.52 29.88
CA ASN A 551 -4.19 8.62 30.76
C ASN A 551 -5.08 7.99 31.85
N GLU A 552 -5.86 8.84 32.51
CA GLU A 552 -6.80 8.40 33.56
C GLU A 552 -8.22 8.35 33.01
N SER A 553 -9.00 7.36 33.46
CA SER A 553 -10.42 7.25 33.11
C SER A 553 -11.23 8.43 33.60
N LEU A 554 -11.95 9.07 32.68
CA LEU A 554 -12.77 10.27 33.00
C LEU A 554 -14.04 9.90 33.75
N SER A 555 -14.27 10.57 34.89
CA SER A 555 -15.59 10.57 35.52
C SER A 555 -16.54 11.55 34.83
N GLN A 556 -17.84 11.51 35.18
CA GLN A 556 -18.81 12.48 34.63
C GLN A 556 -18.43 13.94 34.97
N GLU A 557 -17.83 14.15 36.14
CA GLU A 557 -17.41 15.48 36.59
C GLU A 557 -16.23 15.97 35.75
N ASP A 558 -15.30 15.09 35.38
CA ASP A 558 -14.12 15.40 34.56
C ASP A 558 -14.55 15.70 33.10
N MET A 559 -15.50 14.93 32.55
CA MET A 559 -16.06 15.19 31.22
C MET A 559 -16.77 16.56 31.16
N ASP A 560 -17.55 16.90 32.20
CA ASP A 560 -18.23 18.20 32.28
C ASP A 560 -17.18 19.34 32.46
N ALA A 561 -16.13 19.13 33.26
CA ALA A 561 -15.04 20.08 33.44
C ALA A 561 -14.22 20.29 32.16
N PHE A 562 -13.94 19.22 31.43
CA PHE A 562 -13.27 19.29 30.12
C PHE A 562 -14.05 20.15 29.13
N LEU A 563 -15.39 19.92 29.01
CA LEU A 563 -16.25 20.70 28.13
C LEU A 563 -16.34 22.18 28.53
N ASP A 564 -16.40 22.44 29.86
CA ASP A 564 -16.46 23.82 30.37
C ASP A 564 -15.13 24.56 30.13
N ALA A 565 -13.97 23.88 30.36
CA ALA A 565 -12.66 24.47 30.16
C ALA A 565 -12.35 24.76 28.69
N ASN A 566 -12.75 23.85 27.79
CA ASN A 566 -12.47 23.93 26.35
C ASN A 566 -13.65 24.45 25.51
N GLY A 567 -14.71 24.95 26.14
CA GLY A 567 -15.95 25.39 25.47
C GLY A 567 -15.80 26.56 24.47
N GLU A 568 -14.65 27.25 24.45
CA GLU A 568 -14.36 28.23 23.40
C GLU A 568 -13.84 27.61 22.11
N ARG A 569 -13.16 26.46 22.20
CA ARG A 569 -12.50 25.75 21.09
C ARG A 569 -13.31 24.55 20.60
N VAL A 570 -13.84 23.76 21.52
CA VAL A 570 -14.56 22.51 21.23
C VAL A 570 -16.03 22.78 20.92
N ALA A 571 -16.52 22.36 19.75
CA ALA A 571 -17.91 22.45 19.36
C ALA A 571 -18.76 21.33 19.98
N GLY A 572 -18.18 20.13 20.05
CA GLY A 572 -18.74 18.94 20.67
C GLY A 572 -17.67 17.90 20.94
N ALA A 573 -17.89 17.06 21.95
CA ALA A 573 -17.04 15.89 22.22
C ALA A 573 -17.94 14.67 22.50
N LEU A 574 -17.60 13.56 21.88
CA LEU A 574 -18.22 12.26 22.09
C LEU A 574 -17.25 11.37 22.87
N PHE A 575 -17.45 11.30 24.19
CA PHE A 575 -16.63 10.48 25.07
C PHE A 575 -16.89 8.99 24.86
N THR A 576 -15.84 8.19 24.88
CA THR A 576 -15.91 6.74 24.60
C THR A 576 -14.88 5.97 25.43
N TYR A 577 -15.12 4.66 25.57
CA TYR A 577 -14.06 3.72 25.80
C TYR A 577 -13.52 3.28 24.43
N THR A 578 -12.21 3.29 24.27
CA THR A 578 -11.52 2.72 23.09
C THR A 578 -10.46 1.73 23.59
N GLY A 579 -10.46 0.52 23.06
CA GLY A 579 -9.48 -0.51 23.41
C GLY A 579 -9.41 -1.61 22.35
N ASN A 580 -8.28 -2.29 22.29
CA ASN A 580 -8.13 -3.42 21.37
C ASN A 580 -8.75 -4.69 21.97
N MET A 581 -9.54 -5.39 21.17
CA MET A 581 -10.16 -6.67 21.51
C MET A 581 -10.02 -7.63 20.32
N ASP A 582 -10.06 -8.93 20.59
CA ASP A 582 -10.05 -9.95 19.56
C ASP A 582 -11.48 -10.40 19.24
N ILE A 583 -11.83 -10.46 17.96
CA ILE A 583 -13.09 -11.05 17.50
C ILE A 583 -12.81 -12.35 16.77
N SER A 584 -13.46 -13.42 17.22
CA SER A 584 -13.30 -14.76 16.66
C SER A 584 -14.62 -15.30 16.10
N ALA A 585 -14.57 -15.81 14.88
CA ALA A 585 -15.65 -16.54 14.24
C ALA A 585 -15.12 -17.53 13.19
N ASN A 586 -15.82 -18.63 12.97
CA ASN A 586 -15.49 -19.62 11.92
C ASN A 586 -14.04 -20.15 11.97
N GLY A 587 -13.37 -20.07 13.13
CA GLY A 587 -11.98 -20.53 13.31
C GLY A 587 -10.92 -19.53 12.90
N THR A 588 -11.29 -18.29 12.63
CA THR A 588 -10.39 -17.14 12.41
C THR A 588 -10.57 -16.12 13.53
N THR A 589 -9.48 -15.48 13.92
CA THR A 589 -9.45 -14.40 14.92
C THR A 589 -8.79 -13.18 14.32
N HIS A 590 -9.33 -12.01 14.58
CA HIS A 590 -8.78 -10.72 14.17
C HIS A 590 -8.89 -9.72 15.32
N SER A 591 -7.87 -8.89 15.46
CA SER A 591 -7.90 -7.76 16.38
C SER A 591 -8.71 -6.60 15.81
N VAL A 592 -9.43 -5.90 16.69
CA VAL A 592 -10.33 -4.82 16.36
C VAL A 592 -10.23 -3.71 17.40
N SER A 593 -10.30 -2.46 16.95
CA SER A 593 -10.52 -1.33 17.85
C SER A 593 -11.99 -1.31 18.27
N MET A 594 -12.23 -1.65 19.53
CA MET A 594 -13.57 -1.68 20.13
C MET A 594 -13.88 -0.34 20.76
N ASN A 595 -14.99 0.26 20.34
CA ASN A 595 -15.45 1.55 20.82
C ASN A 595 -16.82 1.41 21.53
N ALA A 596 -16.96 2.04 22.71
CA ALA A 596 -18.20 2.09 23.47
C ALA A 596 -18.56 3.54 23.82
N PRO A 597 -19.09 4.31 22.85
CA PRO A 597 -19.37 5.73 23.04
C PRO A 597 -20.54 5.99 23.98
N ILE A 598 -20.47 7.12 24.69
CA ILE A 598 -21.58 7.63 25.51
C ILE A 598 -22.48 8.45 24.58
N ASP A 599 -23.62 7.87 24.17
CA ASP A 599 -24.56 8.56 23.30
C ASP A 599 -25.38 9.61 24.08
N ASN A 600 -25.06 10.86 23.86
CA ASN A 600 -25.79 12.02 24.37
C ASN A 600 -26.80 12.60 23.35
N GLY A 601 -27.03 11.91 22.23
CA GLY A 601 -27.92 12.33 21.14
C GLY A 601 -27.21 13.02 19.96
N ASP A 602 -25.91 13.22 20.03
CA ASP A 602 -25.09 13.95 19.03
C ASP A 602 -24.20 13.00 18.19
N LEU A 603 -24.40 11.68 18.29
CA LEU A 603 -23.57 10.66 17.61
C LEU A 603 -23.44 10.90 16.11
N GLY A 604 -24.51 11.38 15.47
CA GLY A 604 -24.52 11.68 14.03
C GLY A 604 -23.64 12.84 13.60
N ASP A 605 -23.14 13.66 14.55
CA ASP A 605 -22.19 14.73 14.27
C ASP A 605 -20.75 14.20 14.19
N PHE A 606 -20.50 12.99 14.69
CA PHE A 606 -19.18 12.34 14.75
C PHE A 606 -19.06 11.15 13.81
N PHE A 607 -20.15 10.40 13.61
CA PHE A 607 -20.15 9.19 12.79
C PHE A 607 -21.39 9.07 11.93
N SER A 608 -21.21 8.55 10.72
CA SER A 608 -22.31 8.18 9.84
C SER A 608 -22.21 6.71 9.45
N TRP A 609 -22.68 5.83 10.33
CA TRP A 609 -22.67 4.39 10.09
C TRP A 609 -23.77 3.99 9.13
N HIS A 610 -23.40 3.63 7.91
CA HIS A 610 -24.35 3.19 6.87
C HIS A 610 -23.78 2.05 6.02
N ALA A 611 -24.66 1.27 5.42
CA ALA A 611 -24.31 0.27 4.42
C ALA A 611 -25.53 -0.03 3.54
N ASP A 612 -25.32 -0.12 2.22
CA ASP A 612 -26.36 -0.43 1.22
C ASP A 612 -27.64 0.41 1.35
N GLY A 613 -27.52 1.67 1.79
CA GLY A 613 -28.65 2.60 2.00
C GLY A 613 -29.42 2.39 3.31
N THR A 614 -28.87 1.60 4.23
CA THR A 614 -29.37 1.43 5.59
C THR A 614 -28.49 2.22 6.54
N GLU A 615 -29.05 3.06 7.38
CA GLU A 615 -28.33 3.75 8.47
C GLU A 615 -28.43 2.90 9.75
N TYR A 616 -27.33 2.87 10.50
CA TYR A 616 -27.23 2.16 11.77
C TYR A 616 -27.10 3.16 12.91
N SER A 617 -27.53 2.75 14.09
CA SER A 617 -27.37 3.47 15.36
C SER A 617 -26.53 2.65 16.31
N LEU A 618 -26.17 3.23 17.46
CA LEU A 618 -25.47 2.52 18.52
C LEU A 618 -26.18 1.19 18.86
N PRO A 619 -25.44 0.08 19.01
CA PRO A 619 -26.00 -1.24 19.36
C PRO A 619 -26.76 -1.23 20.71
N GLU A 620 -27.76 -2.10 20.84
CA GLU A 620 -28.37 -2.40 22.13
C GLU A 620 -27.45 -3.31 22.97
N ASP A 621 -27.74 -3.45 24.29
CA ASP A 621 -26.94 -4.31 25.17
C ASP A 621 -26.93 -5.78 24.66
N GLY A 622 -25.71 -6.35 24.57
CA GLY A 622 -25.45 -7.69 24.02
C GLY A 622 -25.33 -7.74 22.50
N GLU A 623 -25.35 -6.60 21.83
CA GLU A 623 -25.20 -6.50 20.38
C GLU A 623 -23.89 -5.77 20.00
N LEU A 624 -23.46 -6.02 18.78
CA LEU A 624 -22.23 -5.49 18.18
C LEU A 624 -22.53 -4.93 16.79
N LEU A 625 -22.04 -3.73 16.49
CA LEU A 625 -21.96 -3.17 15.14
C LEU A 625 -20.53 -3.39 14.61
N LEU A 626 -20.42 -4.07 13.47
CA LEU A 626 -19.13 -4.54 12.93
C LEU A 626 -18.85 -3.91 11.58
N ASP A 627 -17.58 -3.60 11.31
CA ASP A 627 -17.18 -3.16 9.98
C ASP A 627 -17.31 -4.28 8.92
N ARG A 628 -17.59 -3.87 7.66
CA ARG A 628 -17.83 -4.80 6.55
C ARG A 628 -16.57 -5.61 6.20
N GLY A 629 -15.39 -4.98 6.22
CA GLY A 629 -14.15 -5.65 5.88
C GLY A 629 -13.84 -6.81 6.81
N LEU A 630 -14.00 -6.59 8.10
CA LEU A 630 -13.82 -7.61 9.14
C LEU A 630 -14.92 -8.69 9.08
N ALA A 631 -16.20 -8.28 8.87
CA ALA A 631 -17.31 -9.23 8.70
C ALA A 631 -17.08 -10.20 7.52
N ASP A 632 -16.59 -9.70 6.39
CA ASP A 632 -16.27 -10.52 5.22
C ASP A 632 -15.10 -11.49 5.49
N ARG A 633 -14.05 -11.06 6.22
CA ARG A 633 -12.91 -11.91 6.60
C ARG A 633 -13.30 -13.00 7.59
N LEU A 634 -14.12 -12.68 8.57
CA LEU A 634 -14.67 -13.64 9.54
C LEU A 634 -15.77 -14.54 8.92
N GLY A 635 -16.31 -14.16 7.76
CA GLY A 635 -17.40 -14.89 7.07
C GLY A 635 -18.71 -14.83 7.84
N VAL A 636 -19.02 -13.68 8.45
CA VAL A 636 -20.23 -13.45 9.27
C VAL A 636 -21.12 -12.38 8.67
N GLN A 637 -22.39 -12.36 9.08
CA GLN A 637 -23.41 -11.42 8.59
C GLN A 637 -24.26 -10.90 9.74
N THR A 638 -25.04 -9.86 9.49
CA THR A 638 -26.02 -9.34 10.44
C THR A 638 -26.93 -10.46 10.96
N GLY A 639 -26.98 -10.61 12.27
CA GLY A 639 -27.75 -11.63 12.99
C GLY A 639 -26.93 -12.82 13.47
N ASP A 640 -25.68 -12.99 12.99
CA ASP A 640 -24.77 -14.03 13.47
C ASP A 640 -24.18 -13.66 14.84
N GLU A 641 -23.62 -14.63 15.53
CA GLU A 641 -22.94 -14.47 16.81
C GLU A 641 -21.42 -14.60 16.62
N VAL A 642 -20.66 -13.74 17.31
CA VAL A 642 -19.20 -13.76 17.34
C VAL A 642 -18.71 -13.80 18.79
N THR A 643 -17.55 -14.41 19.01
CA THR A 643 -16.90 -14.37 20.32
C THR A 643 -15.94 -13.20 20.35
N VAL A 644 -16.09 -12.34 21.36
CA VAL A 644 -15.22 -11.19 21.62
C VAL A 644 -14.42 -11.47 22.87
N ARG A 645 -13.12 -11.19 22.84
CA ARG A 645 -12.17 -11.38 23.95
C ARG A 645 -11.39 -10.09 24.16
N ASP A 646 -11.32 -9.64 25.41
CA ASP A 646 -10.53 -8.46 25.80
C ASP A 646 -9.07 -8.83 26.13
N SER A 647 -8.27 -7.81 26.47
CA SER A 647 -6.88 -7.96 26.93
C SER A 647 -6.73 -8.78 28.22
N ASP A 648 -7.77 -8.78 29.08
CA ASP A 648 -7.80 -9.51 30.34
C ASP A 648 -8.30 -10.97 30.18
N MET A 649 -8.43 -11.42 28.92
CA MET A 649 -8.91 -12.77 28.55
C MET A 649 -10.36 -13.06 28.92
N HIS A 650 -11.19 -12.01 29.15
CA HIS A 650 -12.64 -12.20 29.30
C HIS A 650 -13.27 -12.43 27.94
N GLU A 651 -13.96 -13.55 27.80
CA GLU A 651 -14.65 -13.90 26.57
C GLU A 651 -16.16 -13.75 26.72
N THR A 652 -16.80 -13.16 25.73
CA THR A 652 -18.26 -13.06 25.64
C THR A 652 -18.74 -13.33 24.22
N THR A 653 -19.99 -13.75 24.07
CA THR A 653 -20.60 -13.89 22.74
C THR A 653 -21.56 -12.73 22.51
N LEU A 654 -21.33 -11.99 21.43
CA LEU A 654 -22.15 -10.85 21.02
C LEU A 654 -22.83 -11.14 19.69
N LYS A 655 -24.05 -10.60 19.52
CA LYS A 655 -24.80 -10.71 18.28
C LYS A 655 -24.55 -9.51 17.37
N ILE A 656 -24.27 -9.72 16.11
CA ILE A 656 -24.09 -8.66 15.12
C ILE A 656 -25.46 -8.03 14.80
N CYS A 657 -25.69 -6.79 15.23
CA CYS A 657 -26.90 -6.04 14.92
C CYS A 657 -26.87 -5.41 13.53
N GLY A 658 -25.65 -5.08 13.03
CA GLY A 658 -25.45 -4.47 11.73
C GLY A 658 -24.01 -4.65 11.25
N VAL A 659 -23.85 -4.50 9.93
CA VAL A 659 -22.55 -4.45 9.27
C VAL A 659 -22.52 -3.15 8.50
N TYR A 660 -21.61 -2.23 8.86
CA TYR A 660 -21.51 -0.90 8.26
C TYR A 660 -20.27 -0.78 7.35
N ASP A 661 -20.31 0.16 6.43
CA ASP A 661 -19.19 0.45 5.55
C ASP A 661 -18.10 1.15 6.34
N ASN A 662 -16.91 0.59 6.36
CA ASN A 662 -15.68 1.13 6.91
C ASN A 662 -14.52 0.72 6.02
N TYR A 663 -13.61 1.64 5.73
CA TYR A 663 -12.59 1.45 4.72
C TYR A 663 -11.18 1.38 5.29
N ILE A 664 -10.96 2.00 6.47
CA ILE A 664 -9.65 2.11 7.13
C ILE A 664 -9.76 1.60 8.56
N SER A 665 -8.84 0.74 8.96
CA SER A 665 -8.77 0.04 10.24
C SER A 665 -9.95 -0.93 10.48
N ASN A 666 -9.78 -1.82 11.44
CA ASN A 666 -10.84 -2.71 11.89
C ASN A 666 -11.54 -2.06 13.07
N ASN A 667 -12.78 -1.65 12.93
CA ASN A 667 -13.52 -0.97 13.98
C ASN A 667 -14.81 -1.72 14.33
N ALA A 668 -15.12 -1.77 15.61
CA ALA A 668 -16.39 -2.29 16.10
C ALA A 668 -16.94 -1.40 17.22
N TYR A 669 -18.27 -1.38 17.34
CA TYR A 669 -18.95 -0.56 18.32
C TYR A 669 -19.91 -1.41 19.16
N ILE A 670 -19.90 -1.16 20.47
CA ILE A 670 -20.80 -1.78 21.44
C ILE A 670 -21.47 -0.70 22.32
N SER A 671 -22.54 -1.07 23.00
CA SER A 671 -23.12 -0.17 24.01
C SER A 671 -22.25 -0.16 25.27
N ARG A 672 -22.32 0.92 26.02
CA ARG A 672 -21.70 1.00 27.35
C ARG A 672 -22.20 -0.09 28.30
N GLY A 673 -23.51 -0.42 28.23
CA GLY A 673 -24.05 -1.52 29.01
C GLY A 673 -23.44 -2.87 28.65
N THR A 674 -23.10 -3.10 27.38
CA THR A 674 -22.37 -4.30 26.96
C THR A 674 -20.95 -4.31 27.54
N LEU A 675 -20.22 -3.19 27.48
CA LEU A 675 -18.88 -3.05 28.05
C LEU A 675 -18.87 -3.39 29.55
N GLU A 676 -19.79 -2.79 30.32
CA GLU A 676 -19.89 -3.02 31.76
C GLU A 676 -20.30 -4.47 32.12
N ASN A 677 -21.32 -4.99 31.44
CA ASN A 677 -21.88 -6.31 31.80
C ASN A 677 -21.03 -7.49 31.31
N ALA A 678 -20.38 -7.37 30.17
CA ALA A 678 -19.63 -8.46 29.54
C ALA A 678 -18.13 -8.45 29.96
N PHE A 679 -17.53 -7.26 30.10
CA PHE A 679 -16.11 -7.11 30.35
C PHE A 679 -15.76 -6.45 31.68
N GLY A 680 -16.76 -5.96 32.41
CA GLY A 680 -16.59 -5.34 33.72
C GLY A 680 -15.87 -3.97 33.67
N LYS A 681 -15.70 -3.39 32.44
CA LYS A 681 -15.00 -2.12 32.23
C LYS A 681 -15.99 -0.96 32.25
N THR A 682 -15.64 0.09 32.97
CA THR A 682 -16.44 1.32 33.07
C THR A 682 -15.67 2.54 32.59
N ASP A 683 -14.45 2.33 32.11
CA ASP A 683 -13.51 3.37 31.74
C ASP A 683 -14.03 4.23 30.59
N VAL A 684 -13.65 5.50 30.61
CA VAL A 684 -13.79 6.46 29.52
C VAL A 684 -12.41 7.04 29.31
N ASN A 685 -11.70 6.57 28.29
CA ASN A 685 -10.31 6.87 28.06
C ASN A 685 -10.07 7.62 26.75
N SER A 686 -11.14 7.99 26.02
CA SER A 686 -11.02 8.67 24.75
C SER A 686 -12.21 9.59 24.47
N ALA A 687 -12.02 10.58 23.60
CA ALA A 687 -13.08 11.46 23.12
C ALA A 687 -12.87 11.83 21.66
N PHE A 688 -13.90 11.66 20.84
CA PHE A 688 -13.96 12.23 19.49
C PHE A 688 -14.41 13.68 19.59
N ILE A 689 -13.70 14.59 18.93
CA ILE A 689 -13.83 16.04 19.12
C ILE A 689 -14.09 16.71 17.79
N ASN A 690 -15.04 17.66 17.79
CA ASN A 690 -15.24 18.63 16.72
C ASN A 690 -14.86 20.01 17.21
N PHE A 691 -14.00 20.72 16.49
CA PHE A 691 -13.55 22.06 16.82
C PHE A 691 -14.51 23.15 16.34
N LYS A 692 -14.42 24.34 16.93
CA LYS A 692 -15.23 25.52 16.57
C LYS A 692 -14.52 26.39 15.55
N GLY A 693 -15.23 26.73 14.48
CA GLY A 693 -14.78 27.75 13.51
C GLY A 693 -13.80 27.21 12.47
N ASP A 694 -13.22 28.11 11.66
CA ASP A 694 -12.29 27.79 10.57
C ASP A 694 -10.81 27.98 11.02
N GLY A 695 -10.51 27.82 12.32
CA GLY A 695 -9.17 27.89 12.86
C GLY A 695 -8.32 26.68 12.45
N ASP A 696 -7.00 26.82 12.54
CA ASP A 696 -6.10 25.69 12.29
C ASP A 696 -6.37 24.57 13.31
N VAL A 697 -6.64 23.36 12.81
CA VAL A 697 -6.97 22.20 13.63
C VAL A 697 -5.77 21.79 14.48
N HIS A 698 -4.55 21.94 13.95
CA HIS A 698 -3.31 21.62 14.68
C HIS A 698 -3.07 22.56 15.86
N GLU A 699 -3.25 23.88 15.65
CA GLU A 699 -3.16 24.84 16.76
C GLU A 699 -4.19 24.56 17.85
N GLN A 700 -5.40 24.15 17.45
CA GLN A 700 -6.48 23.83 18.40
C GLN A 700 -6.19 22.53 19.17
N ALA A 701 -5.65 21.51 18.47
CA ALA A 701 -5.25 20.24 19.08
C ALA A 701 -4.08 20.42 20.04
N ALA A 702 -3.02 21.14 19.65
CA ALA A 702 -1.89 21.47 20.51
C ALA A 702 -2.33 22.28 21.75
N ALA A 703 -3.22 23.27 21.58
CA ALA A 703 -3.77 24.03 22.68
C ALA A 703 -4.66 23.20 23.61
N LEU A 704 -5.27 22.12 23.12
CA LEU A 704 -6.04 21.18 23.92
C LEU A 704 -5.11 20.32 24.77
N MET A 705 -4.03 19.77 24.20
CA MET A 705 -3.01 18.99 24.92
C MET A 705 -2.33 19.81 26.03
N ASN A 706 -1.97 21.07 25.75
CA ASN A 706 -1.37 21.97 26.74
C ASN A 706 -2.33 22.43 27.85
N ALA A 707 -3.63 22.23 27.71
CA ALA A 707 -4.64 22.68 28.67
C ALA A 707 -4.99 21.62 29.73
N ASP A 708 -4.67 20.36 29.50
CA ASP A 708 -5.04 19.23 30.38
C ASP A 708 -3.95 18.14 30.35
N ASP A 709 -3.24 18.01 31.47
CA ASP A 709 -2.16 17.04 31.66
C ASP A 709 -2.64 15.56 31.57
N ASN A 710 -3.94 15.33 31.66
CA ASN A 710 -4.52 14.00 31.50
C ASN A 710 -4.65 13.56 30.02
N ILE A 711 -4.48 14.49 29.07
CA ILE A 711 -4.49 14.17 27.64
C ILE A 711 -3.12 13.64 27.24
N THR A 712 -3.06 12.36 26.85
CA THR A 712 -1.79 11.72 26.41
C THR A 712 -1.52 11.93 24.92
N ASN A 713 -2.57 12.04 24.11
CA ASN A 713 -2.44 12.20 22.66
C ASN A 713 -3.71 12.81 22.06
N VAL A 714 -3.52 13.62 21.01
CA VAL A 714 -4.62 14.11 20.15
C VAL A 714 -4.31 13.78 18.69
N THR A 715 -4.98 12.78 18.17
CA THR A 715 -4.84 12.36 16.78
C THR A 715 -5.80 13.14 15.87
N ILE A 716 -5.28 13.86 14.91
CA ILE A 716 -6.05 14.71 14.00
C ILE A 716 -6.53 13.89 12.78
N ALA A 717 -7.83 13.92 12.50
CA ALA A 717 -8.42 13.14 11.41
C ALA A 717 -7.89 13.55 10.02
N SER A 718 -7.61 14.84 9.79
CA SER A 718 -7.05 15.32 8.51
C SER A 718 -5.62 14.82 8.27
N ASP A 719 -4.84 14.57 9.31
CA ASP A 719 -3.48 14.03 9.19
C ASP A 719 -3.52 12.57 8.81
N ASN A 720 -4.38 11.79 9.47
CA ASN A 720 -4.66 10.43 9.07
C ASN A 720 -5.16 10.37 7.62
N GLN A 721 -6.08 11.26 7.22
CA GLN A 721 -6.55 11.37 5.85
C GLN A 721 -5.40 11.64 4.87
N SER A 722 -4.53 12.58 5.18
CA SER A 722 -3.36 12.92 4.35
C SER A 722 -2.40 11.74 4.25
N MET A 723 -2.11 11.09 5.38
CA MET A 723 -1.23 9.93 5.46
C MET A 723 -1.73 8.77 4.58
N PHE A 724 -3.02 8.44 4.65
CA PHE A 724 -3.61 7.40 3.80
C PHE A 724 -3.70 7.82 2.34
N THR A 725 -3.99 9.09 2.05
CA THR A 725 -3.99 9.62 0.68
C THR A 725 -2.61 9.49 0.03
N ASP A 726 -1.55 9.85 0.74
CA ASP A 726 -0.17 9.73 0.25
C ASP A 726 0.23 8.26 0.01
N MET A 727 -0.17 7.37 0.91
CA MET A 727 0.03 5.92 0.72
C MET A 727 -0.67 5.43 -0.55
N LEU A 728 -1.92 5.82 -0.76
CA LEU A 728 -2.70 5.41 -1.93
C LEU A 728 -2.20 6.08 -3.22
N ASP A 729 -1.64 7.29 -3.15
CA ASP A 729 -1.02 7.98 -4.29
C ASP A 729 0.23 7.25 -4.79
N SER A 730 0.98 6.59 -3.92
CA SER A 730 2.10 5.74 -4.32
C SER A 730 1.65 4.60 -5.25
N LEU A 731 0.45 4.06 -5.04
CA LEU A 731 -0.16 3.02 -5.88
C LEU A 731 -0.55 3.52 -7.26
N ASN A 732 -0.78 4.82 -7.42
CA ASN A 732 -1.23 5.43 -8.68
C ASN A 732 -0.24 5.17 -9.82
N ILE A 733 1.06 5.15 -9.54
CA ILE A 733 2.07 4.86 -10.56
C ILE A 733 1.99 3.41 -11.06
N ILE A 734 1.67 2.47 -10.18
CA ILE A 734 1.47 1.05 -10.54
C ILE A 734 0.26 0.94 -11.47
N VAL A 735 -0.82 1.63 -11.14
CA VAL A 735 -2.03 1.65 -11.97
C VAL A 735 -1.77 2.28 -13.34
N ILE A 736 -1.01 3.38 -13.42
CA ILE A 736 -0.58 3.98 -14.69
C ILE A 736 0.21 2.97 -15.52
N VAL A 737 1.13 2.24 -14.93
CA VAL A 737 1.90 1.18 -15.61
C VAL A 737 0.98 0.08 -16.13
N VAL A 738 -0.02 -0.34 -15.33
CA VAL A 738 -1.05 -1.32 -15.77
C VAL A 738 -1.83 -0.79 -16.97
N ILE A 739 -2.28 0.48 -16.94
CA ILE A 739 -3.00 1.14 -18.04
C ILE A 739 -2.13 1.17 -19.31
N LEU A 740 -0.86 1.54 -19.18
CA LEU A 740 0.08 1.57 -20.30
C LEU A 740 0.31 0.18 -20.90
N CYS A 741 0.48 -0.84 -20.08
CA CYS A 741 0.64 -2.22 -20.52
C CYS A 741 -0.64 -2.78 -21.16
N ALA A 742 -1.81 -2.50 -20.59
CA ALA A 742 -3.10 -2.87 -21.19
C ALA A 742 -3.33 -2.16 -22.52
N GLY A 743 -2.96 -0.89 -22.63
CA GLY A 743 -2.98 -0.11 -23.87
C GLY A 743 -2.04 -0.66 -24.94
N ALA A 744 -0.81 -0.99 -24.55
CA ALA A 744 0.16 -1.65 -25.46
C ALA A 744 -0.34 -3.01 -25.95
N LEU A 745 -0.92 -3.82 -25.07
CA LEU A 745 -1.55 -5.09 -25.42
C LEU A 745 -2.70 -4.88 -26.41
N ALA A 746 -3.60 -3.92 -26.11
CA ALA A 746 -4.71 -3.57 -27.01
C ALA A 746 -4.22 -3.17 -28.40
N PHE A 747 -3.20 -2.33 -28.48
CA PHE A 747 -2.59 -1.92 -29.73
C PHE A 747 -2.01 -3.12 -30.52
N ILE A 748 -1.23 -3.99 -29.87
CA ILE A 748 -0.61 -5.15 -30.53
C ILE A 748 -1.68 -6.14 -31.02
N VAL A 749 -2.72 -6.38 -30.22
CA VAL A 749 -3.84 -7.26 -30.58
C VAL A 749 -4.62 -6.70 -31.76
N LEU A 750 -5.00 -5.42 -31.70
CA LEU A 750 -5.71 -4.73 -32.79
C LEU A 750 -4.88 -4.70 -34.08
N TYR A 751 -3.57 -4.42 -33.95
CA TYR A 751 -2.65 -4.47 -35.07
C TYR A 751 -2.61 -5.86 -35.72
N ASN A 752 -2.47 -6.92 -34.92
CA ASN A 752 -2.42 -8.29 -35.40
C ASN A 752 -3.75 -8.70 -36.06
N LEU A 753 -4.88 -8.43 -35.43
CA LEU A 753 -6.21 -8.73 -35.96
C LEU A 753 -6.51 -7.96 -37.27
N THR A 754 -6.16 -6.66 -37.33
CA THR A 754 -6.30 -5.85 -38.56
C THR A 754 -5.39 -6.35 -39.67
N ASN A 755 -4.14 -6.69 -39.34
CA ASN A 755 -3.20 -7.27 -40.30
C ASN A 755 -3.72 -8.60 -40.89
N ILE A 756 -4.32 -9.40 -40.02
CA ILE A 756 -4.99 -10.64 -40.40
C ILE A 756 -6.14 -10.36 -41.40
N ASN A 757 -7.03 -9.43 -41.05
CA ASN A 757 -8.19 -9.12 -41.91
C ASN A 757 -7.78 -8.59 -43.29
N ILE A 758 -6.79 -7.69 -43.34
CA ILE A 758 -6.28 -7.19 -44.62
C ILE A 758 -5.73 -8.33 -45.51
N SER A 759 -4.94 -9.22 -44.89
CA SER A 759 -4.31 -10.30 -45.67
C SER A 759 -5.32 -11.34 -46.21
N GLU A 760 -6.43 -11.60 -45.49
CA GLU A 760 -7.52 -12.46 -45.96
C GLU A 760 -8.25 -11.89 -47.20
N ARG A 761 -8.27 -10.59 -47.28
CA ARG A 761 -9.00 -9.86 -48.33
C ARG A 761 -8.12 -9.28 -49.42
N ILE A 762 -6.87 -9.68 -49.44
CA ILE A 762 -5.92 -9.15 -50.43
C ILE A 762 -6.47 -9.26 -51.85
N ARG A 763 -7.12 -10.38 -52.22
CA ARG A 763 -7.74 -10.57 -53.54
C ARG A 763 -8.97 -9.68 -53.75
N GLU A 764 -9.83 -9.55 -52.75
CA GLU A 764 -11.01 -8.66 -52.79
C GLU A 764 -10.56 -7.21 -53.00
N ILE A 765 -9.53 -6.80 -52.23
CA ILE A 765 -8.94 -5.45 -52.32
C ILE A 765 -8.30 -5.22 -53.70
N ALA A 766 -7.55 -6.19 -54.20
CA ALA A 766 -6.94 -6.14 -55.53
C ALA A 766 -8.02 -6.05 -56.62
N THR A 767 -9.11 -6.82 -56.54
CA THR A 767 -10.25 -6.77 -57.47
C THR A 767 -10.91 -5.37 -57.44
N LEU A 768 -11.16 -4.80 -56.25
CA LEU A 768 -11.72 -3.44 -56.16
C LEU A 768 -10.82 -2.40 -56.78
N LYS A 769 -9.49 -2.51 -56.56
CA LYS A 769 -8.53 -1.60 -57.21
C LYS A 769 -8.49 -1.75 -58.74
N VAL A 770 -8.62 -2.97 -59.28
CA VAL A 770 -8.69 -3.21 -60.74
C VAL A 770 -10.00 -2.68 -61.33
N LEU A 771 -11.09 -2.72 -60.55
CA LEU A 771 -12.38 -2.12 -60.93
C LEU A 771 -12.41 -0.58 -60.89
N GLY A 772 -11.28 0.06 -60.55
CA GLY A 772 -11.14 1.50 -60.56
C GLY A 772 -11.43 2.22 -59.23
N PHE A 773 -11.61 1.50 -58.11
CA PHE A 773 -11.78 2.12 -56.81
C PHE A 773 -10.48 2.80 -56.38
N TYR A 774 -10.58 4.03 -55.87
CA TYR A 774 -9.44 4.74 -55.27
C TYR A 774 -8.95 4.07 -53.99
N SER A 775 -7.67 4.26 -53.67
CA SER A 775 -7.07 3.68 -52.47
C SER A 775 -7.83 4.05 -51.20
N ASN A 776 -8.42 5.25 -51.10
CA ASN A 776 -9.23 5.67 -49.97
C ASN A 776 -10.55 4.89 -49.85
N GLU A 777 -11.17 4.55 -50.98
CA GLU A 777 -12.43 3.76 -51.00
C GLU A 777 -12.16 2.30 -50.64
N ALA A 778 -11.07 1.72 -51.12
CA ALA A 778 -10.62 0.38 -50.76
C ALA A 778 -10.24 0.30 -49.24
N ASN A 779 -9.61 1.35 -48.73
CA ASN A 779 -9.33 1.47 -47.28
C ASN A 779 -10.62 1.53 -46.46
N ALA A 780 -11.57 2.40 -46.88
CA ALA A 780 -12.85 2.56 -46.18
C ALA A 780 -13.68 1.27 -46.18
N TYR A 781 -13.62 0.46 -47.25
CA TYR A 781 -14.28 -0.86 -47.31
C TYR A 781 -13.78 -1.82 -46.23
N VAL A 782 -12.44 -1.91 -46.06
CA VAL A 782 -11.81 -2.81 -45.09
C VAL A 782 -11.99 -2.29 -43.66
N PHE A 783 -11.72 -1.01 -43.45
CA PHE A 783 -11.70 -0.43 -42.11
C PHE A 783 -13.08 -0.27 -41.47
N ARG A 784 -14.15 -0.10 -42.29
CA ARG A 784 -15.52 -0.06 -41.77
C ARG A 784 -15.92 -1.32 -41.04
N GLU A 785 -15.50 -2.49 -41.53
CA GLU A 785 -15.73 -3.74 -40.83
C GLU A 785 -14.93 -3.85 -39.55
N ASN A 786 -13.64 -3.43 -39.59
CA ASN A 786 -12.81 -3.43 -38.41
C ASN A 786 -13.36 -2.47 -37.32
N THR A 787 -13.81 -1.27 -37.72
CA THR A 787 -14.43 -0.32 -36.78
C THR A 787 -15.70 -0.90 -36.13
N ALA A 788 -16.57 -1.56 -36.93
CA ALA A 788 -17.76 -2.22 -36.42
C ALA A 788 -17.39 -3.32 -35.40
N LEU A 789 -16.39 -4.16 -35.73
CA LEU A 789 -15.89 -5.21 -34.81
C LEU A 789 -15.26 -4.62 -33.53
N THR A 790 -14.56 -3.50 -33.66
CA THR A 790 -13.99 -2.80 -32.51
C THR A 790 -15.08 -2.25 -31.58
N VAL A 791 -16.13 -1.64 -32.14
CA VAL A 791 -17.26 -1.14 -31.34
C VAL A 791 -17.96 -2.29 -30.59
N PHE A 792 -18.27 -3.39 -31.30
CA PHE A 792 -18.87 -4.57 -30.64
C PHE A 792 -17.94 -5.21 -29.62
N GLY A 793 -16.64 -5.29 -29.90
CA GLY A 793 -15.64 -5.79 -28.98
C GLY A 793 -15.49 -4.89 -27.75
N ALA A 794 -15.43 -3.58 -27.94
CA ALA A 794 -15.37 -2.61 -26.86
C ALA A 794 -16.62 -2.71 -25.94
N LEU A 795 -17.84 -2.73 -26.53
CA LEU A 795 -19.08 -2.90 -25.75
C LEU A 795 -19.10 -4.20 -24.95
N ALA A 796 -18.66 -5.31 -25.55
CA ALA A 796 -18.52 -6.58 -24.83
C ALA A 796 -17.44 -6.48 -23.74
N GLY A 797 -16.38 -5.73 -23.99
CA GLY A 797 -15.29 -5.47 -23.05
C GLY A 797 -15.71 -4.65 -21.83
N LEU A 798 -16.61 -3.67 -22.01
CA LEU A 798 -17.19 -2.93 -20.89
C LEU A 798 -17.91 -3.86 -19.90
N VAL A 799 -18.70 -4.78 -20.43
CA VAL A 799 -19.42 -5.77 -19.59
C VAL A 799 -18.43 -6.74 -18.92
N LEU A 800 -17.47 -7.28 -19.70
CA LEU A 800 -16.45 -8.18 -19.15
C LEU A 800 -15.56 -7.46 -18.13
N GLY A 801 -15.30 -6.16 -18.32
CA GLY A 801 -14.50 -5.35 -17.43
C GLY A 801 -15.11 -5.22 -16.02
N LYS A 802 -16.44 -5.06 -15.93
CA LYS A 802 -17.13 -5.07 -14.63
C LYS A 802 -16.88 -6.36 -13.86
N PHE A 803 -17.07 -7.50 -14.50
CA PHE A 803 -16.87 -8.81 -13.85
C PHE A 803 -15.38 -9.05 -13.52
N PHE A 804 -14.50 -8.63 -14.43
CA PHE A 804 -13.07 -8.76 -14.18
C PHE A 804 -12.60 -7.86 -13.06
N HIS A 805 -13.07 -6.63 -13.00
CA HIS A 805 -12.78 -5.70 -11.90
C HIS A 805 -13.23 -6.29 -10.56
N ALA A 806 -14.48 -6.74 -10.45
CA ALA A 806 -14.97 -7.37 -9.22
C ALA A 806 -14.13 -8.61 -8.82
N PHE A 807 -13.67 -9.40 -9.80
CA PHE A 807 -12.78 -10.54 -9.53
C PHE A 807 -11.40 -10.09 -9.02
N VAL A 808 -10.84 -9.02 -9.58
CA VAL A 808 -9.54 -8.46 -9.15
C VAL A 808 -9.65 -7.91 -7.74
N MET A 809 -10.68 -7.11 -7.45
CA MET A 809 -10.91 -6.54 -6.11
C MET A 809 -11.05 -7.63 -5.04
N ALA A 810 -11.75 -8.71 -5.35
CA ALA A 810 -11.89 -9.85 -4.43
C ALA A 810 -10.56 -10.61 -4.14
N GLN A 811 -9.49 -10.36 -4.89
CA GLN A 811 -8.17 -10.95 -4.64
C GLN A 811 -7.21 -9.97 -3.94
N ILE A 812 -7.56 -8.69 -3.86
CA ILE A 812 -6.78 -7.68 -3.15
C ILE A 812 -7.32 -7.67 -1.72
N VAL A 813 -6.61 -8.34 -0.83
CA VAL A 813 -6.89 -8.36 0.60
C VAL A 813 -5.70 -7.71 1.27
N VAL A 814 -5.94 -6.60 1.96
CA VAL A 814 -4.97 -5.86 2.76
C VAL A 814 -5.57 -5.77 4.15
N ASP A 815 -4.82 -6.13 5.17
CA ASP A 815 -5.32 -6.05 6.53
C ASP A 815 -5.55 -4.58 6.94
N GLY A 816 -6.65 -4.32 7.63
CA GLY A 816 -7.05 -2.96 8.00
C GLY A 816 -7.50 -2.06 6.82
N LEU A 817 -7.57 -2.55 5.57
CA LEU A 817 -8.09 -1.77 4.44
C LEU A 817 -9.18 -2.53 3.70
N SER A 818 -10.27 -1.84 3.43
CA SER A 818 -11.41 -2.34 2.65
C SER A 818 -11.62 -1.48 1.41
N PHE A 819 -11.94 -2.13 0.30
CA PHE A 819 -12.12 -1.44 -0.98
C PHE A 819 -13.45 -1.80 -1.60
N ASP A 820 -14.20 -0.82 -2.00
CA ASP A 820 -15.41 -1.02 -2.79
C ASP A 820 -15.09 -1.48 -4.22
N ALA A 821 -15.90 -2.36 -4.77
CA ALA A 821 -15.77 -2.85 -6.13
C ALA A 821 -16.78 -2.17 -7.08
N TYR A 822 -16.64 -0.86 -7.31
CA TYR A 822 -17.48 -0.13 -8.24
C TYR A 822 -16.73 0.34 -9.48
N VAL A 823 -17.47 0.55 -10.56
CA VAL A 823 -16.94 1.10 -11.83
C VAL A 823 -17.76 2.32 -12.21
N THR A 824 -17.14 3.48 -12.24
CA THR A 824 -17.82 4.73 -12.56
C THR A 824 -18.26 4.79 -14.04
N PRO A 825 -19.34 5.49 -14.38
CA PRO A 825 -19.72 5.73 -15.78
C PRO A 825 -18.61 6.40 -16.59
N GLN A 826 -17.77 7.20 -15.95
CA GLN A 826 -16.63 7.87 -16.56
C GLN A 826 -15.57 6.84 -17.02
N ASN A 827 -15.26 5.83 -16.21
CA ASN A 827 -14.32 4.75 -16.56
C ASN A 827 -14.78 3.96 -17.79
N TYR A 828 -16.07 3.65 -17.88
CA TYR A 828 -16.61 3.03 -19.09
C TYR A 828 -16.44 3.92 -20.32
N ALA A 829 -16.69 5.21 -20.20
CA ALA A 829 -16.54 6.16 -21.30
C ALA A 829 -15.08 6.31 -21.75
N ILE A 830 -14.15 6.48 -20.79
CA ILE A 830 -12.70 6.62 -21.06
C ILE A 830 -12.17 5.33 -21.72
N ALA A 831 -12.47 4.15 -21.18
CA ALA A 831 -12.01 2.87 -21.71
C ALA A 831 -12.55 2.63 -23.13
N PHE A 832 -13.81 2.98 -23.38
CA PHE A 832 -14.40 2.90 -24.74
C PHE A 832 -13.67 3.81 -25.71
N VAL A 833 -13.47 5.09 -25.36
CA VAL A 833 -12.79 6.07 -26.19
C VAL A 833 -11.34 5.65 -26.47
N LEU A 834 -10.59 5.23 -25.44
CA LEU A 834 -9.21 4.74 -25.59
C LEU A 834 -9.14 3.54 -26.57
N THR A 835 -10.06 2.58 -26.44
CA THR A 835 -10.12 1.44 -27.36
C THR A 835 -10.35 1.87 -28.80
N ILE A 836 -11.26 2.84 -29.03
CA ILE A 836 -11.51 3.40 -30.38
C ILE A 836 -10.28 4.15 -30.89
N VAL A 837 -9.60 4.92 -30.04
CA VAL A 837 -8.37 5.65 -30.41
C VAL A 837 -7.27 4.67 -30.84
N PHE A 838 -7.03 3.58 -30.07
CA PHE A 838 -6.05 2.57 -30.44
C PHE A 838 -6.40 1.88 -31.76
N ALA A 839 -7.68 1.61 -32.00
CA ALA A 839 -8.15 1.06 -33.28
C ALA A 839 -7.90 2.04 -34.43
N PHE A 840 -8.15 3.32 -34.24
CA PHE A 840 -7.92 4.36 -35.25
C PHE A 840 -6.42 4.51 -35.56
N ILE A 841 -5.55 4.55 -34.54
CA ILE A 841 -4.09 4.58 -34.72
C ILE A 841 -3.63 3.35 -35.52
N THR A 842 -4.13 2.15 -35.16
CA THR A 842 -3.82 0.93 -35.89
C THR A 842 -4.25 1.01 -37.36
N GLN A 843 -5.43 1.55 -37.66
CA GLN A 843 -5.94 1.72 -39.01
C GLN A 843 -5.07 2.71 -39.80
N LEU A 844 -4.62 3.81 -39.22
CA LEU A 844 -3.70 4.76 -39.85
C LEU A 844 -2.39 4.11 -40.28
N ILE A 845 -1.79 3.30 -39.41
CA ILE A 845 -0.56 2.55 -39.71
C ILE A 845 -0.81 1.54 -40.84
N MET A 846 -1.92 0.84 -40.77
CA MET A 846 -2.27 -0.20 -41.79
C MET A 846 -2.67 0.38 -43.14
N ARG A 847 -3.09 1.63 -43.25
CA ARG A 847 -3.40 2.33 -44.48
C ARG A 847 -2.25 2.26 -45.50
N ARG A 848 -1.00 2.44 -45.01
CA ARG A 848 0.21 2.31 -45.83
C ARG A 848 0.37 0.91 -46.42
N LYS A 849 -0.04 -0.13 -45.70
CA LYS A 849 0.05 -1.51 -46.14
C LYS A 849 -0.97 -1.82 -47.23
N ILE A 850 -2.21 -1.35 -47.11
CA ILE A 850 -3.25 -1.53 -48.13
C ILE A 850 -2.89 -0.79 -49.41
N SER A 851 -2.30 0.40 -49.32
CA SER A 851 -1.89 1.17 -50.52
C SER A 851 -0.80 0.47 -51.33
N ARG A 852 0.07 -0.31 -50.70
CA ARG A 852 1.19 -1.05 -51.31
C ARG A 852 0.79 -2.41 -51.92
N ILE A 853 -0.48 -2.81 -51.88
CA ILE A 853 -0.91 -4.07 -52.51
C ILE A 853 -0.85 -3.95 -54.03
N HIS A 854 0.01 -4.78 -54.66
CA HIS A 854 0.19 -4.85 -56.10
C HIS A 854 -0.96 -5.66 -56.74
N MET A 855 -1.73 -5.02 -57.62
CA MET A 855 -2.94 -5.59 -58.23
C MET A 855 -2.64 -6.85 -59.10
N ALA A 856 -1.60 -6.76 -59.93
CA ALA A 856 -1.25 -7.83 -60.89
C ALA A 856 -0.73 -9.09 -60.18
N GLU A 857 0.07 -8.94 -59.13
CA GLU A 857 0.67 -10.04 -58.34
C GLU A 857 -0.35 -10.78 -57.49
N SER A 858 -1.29 -10.01 -56.89
CA SER A 858 -2.32 -10.52 -56.01
C SER A 858 -3.42 -11.32 -56.73
N LEU A 859 -3.59 -11.11 -58.05
CA LEU A 859 -4.53 -11.83 -58.88
C LEU A 859 -3.88 -13.04 -59.60
N LYS A 860 -2.55 -13.04 -59.85
CA LYS A 860 -1.78 -14.12 -60.46
C LYS A 860 -1.55 -15.37 -59.61
N SER A 861 -1.84 -15.37 -58.35
CA SER A 861 -1.46 -16.44 -57.41
C SER A 861 -2.43 -17.62 -57.36
N VAL A 862 -2.98 -18.05 -58.49
CA VAL A 862 -3.89 -19.23 -58.61
C VAL A 862 -3.39 -20.22 -59.68
N GLU A 863 -2.11 -20.38 -59.88
CA GLU A 863 -1.59 -21.58 -60.57
C GLU A 863 -0.57 -22.31 -59.69
#